data_9758860020a810bb555ad6c80f02d86d
#
_entry.id   9758860020a810bb555ad6c80f02d86d
#
_cell.length_a   1.000
_cell.length_b   1.000
_cell.length_c   1.000
_cell.angle_alpha   90.00
_cell.angle_beta   90.00
_cell.angle_gamma   90.00
#
_symmetry.space_group_name_H-M   'P 1'
#
loop_
_entity.id
_entity.type
_entity.pdbx_description
1 polymer ?
#
loop_
_entity_poly.entity_id
_entity_poly.type
_entity_poly.pdbx_seq_one_letter_code
_entity_poly.pdbx_strand_id
1 'polypeptide(L)'
;MKKVKLSVVITNYNKEQYLAQCLQSVVEQTLKGIEIIVVDDGSTDNSMRVLRQYEKQHNNLKVYRQQNSGVSAARNAGLQKANGEYVTFLDADDYVHLAGYEKMYEVASGNNADMVIANIICFNEYKNWPLSYMKKLFNKKFPLIRNVAENLELHFTPSTSNKIFKREMCVLNGINFDEDLWVGEDLLFTQQCLLVSERVIVREIPLLYYRIVDNGNNNLSKNTTITFFNQLVILQMKLTAMYRERKRLALIHTIESRQWKFFVDSIVLKGKGFSNEKLLEVIQLGNKFLSSLISFKHVEDCNVRDQLITEMIKENDYIGLEKLLNIFQDELITKEHVYDNEKYYYFYYRFFPRYKELLQVNNLALVHKIEGIKLRKEILTISGYAFVENLSTKKIKKELVFYKDGTTKTIQLKNSLRTDISYLFSNNTIDYNDAGFETIEVNVRDLLEEGEWKISIRLSIGKTVIEEPLRVLLAQLRNNTKYQNENSLDIKVLYKNSEATIQIRKSNYMKRMMNTYSEVKRAIRYDLGLFKRKNYKALLAIIFYKLFGSYFRRKNIWLIGEREDTAQDNSYHLFTYIRKKHPDVPAFYIINKESNDYKNIEGLGNIIQYGSFKHTFYLLICNKTINSYSETANMYTDDYKHILKYYPEWQQNKKVFIQHGVIGVSRVNHVLNKNRMGYSLFVVSSQFEKEHIVKEFGYEEDEVIVTGLARWDALKDESEGNEILLMPTWRSWIKTKDQLITSKYWQTYMSFLKSKELHQMLEEKDMTLTFFPHYQTQKLGAETPVFHERIKVLKQGEETVQSLLKRHRLLITDYSTVSFDFAYMNKPVIFFQFDYDEFYSRHYNEGPINHKEDLFGPVVTDLDAILQSILHCFKGSRLFYNFQNKEKKFLVRGKTLHCEAILKKISRLEEKKI
;
A
#
# COMPACT_ATOMS: atom_id res chain seq x y z
N MET A 1 -47.96 21.94 -12.46
CA MET A 1 -47.11 20.94 -11.76
C MET A 1 -45.67 21.46 -11.78
N LYS A 2 -44.93 21.39 -10.66
CA LYS A 2 -43.51 21.70 -10.67
C LYS A 2 -42.79 20.70 -11.58
N LYS A 3 -41.98 21.19 -12.56
CA LYS A 3 -41.21 20.36 -13.48
C LYS A 3 -40.28 19.44 -12.69
N VAL A 4 -40.38 18.10 -12.88
CA VAL A 4 -39.47 17.13 -12.28
C VAL A 4 -38.11 17.26 -12.97
N LYS A 5 -37.06 17.48 -12.20
CA LYS A 5 -35.70 17.65 -12.70
C LYS A 5 -34.99 16.33 -12.93
N LEU A 6 -35.08 15.42 -11.96
CA LEU A 6 -34.38 14.14 -11.98
C LEU A 6 -35.31 13.02 -11.48
N SER A 7 -35.39 11.93 -12.23
CA SER A 7 -35.99 10.66 -11.80
C SER A 7 -34.85 9.73 -11.33
N VAL A 8 -34.94 9.30 -10.08
CA VAL A 8 -34.01 8.29 -9.54
C VAL A 8 -34.74 6.97 -9.50
N VAL A 9 -34.36 6.04 -10.36
CA VAL A 9 -34.88 4.66 -10.42
C VAL A 9 -34.05 3.77 -9.52
N ILE A 10 -34.65 3.23 -8.47
CA ILE A 10 -33.99 2.33 -7.52
C ILE A 10 -34.55 0.91 -7.74
N THR A 11 -33.66 -0.05 -8.00
CA THR A 11 -34.05 -1.46 -8.14
C THR A 11 -33.72 -2.23 -6.87
N ASN A 12 -34.69 -3.02 -6.37
CA ASN A 12 -34.55 -3.78 -5.15
C ASN A 12 -34.98 -5.24 -5.36
N TYR A 13 -34.12 -6.16 -4.88
CA TYR A 13 -34.45 -7.57 -4.71
C TYR A 13 -33.67 -8.13 -3.53
N ASN A 14 -34.38 -8.46 -2.43
CA ASN A 14 -33.81 -9.04 -1.21
C ASN A 14 -32.59 -8.26 -0.64
N LYS A 15 -32.75 -6.91 -0.45
CA LYS A 15 -31.71 -6.03 0.06
C LYS A 15 -32.11 -5.32 1.37
N GLU A 16 -32.98 -5.94 2.17
CA GLU A 16 -33.52 -5.38 3.42
C GLU A 16 -32.43 -4.66 4.27
N GLN A 17 -31.28 -5.29 4.43
CA GLN A 17 -30.20 -4.81 5.31
C GLN A 17 -29.52 -3.50 4.82
N TYR A 18 -29.61 -3.17 3.51
CA TYR A 18 -28.95 -1.99 2.93
C TYR A 18 -29.94 -0.92 2.48
N LEU A 19 -31.18 -1.33 2.23
CA LEU A 19 -32.22 -0.56 1.60
C LEU A 19 -32.51 0.76 2.32
N ALA A 20 -32.55 0.77 3.64
CA ALA A 20 -32.79 1.99 4.42
C ALA A 20 -31.70 3.05 4.19
N GLN A 21 -30.42 2.67 4.14
CA GLN A 21 -29.31 3.57 3.85
C GLN A 21 -29.39 4.13 2.42
N CYS A 22 -29.73 3.29 1.45
CA CYS A 22 -29.91 3.70 0.06
C CYS A 22 -31.01 4.76 -0.04
N LEU A 23 -32.22 4.47 0.47
CA LEU A 23 -33.36 5.36 0.42
C LEU A 23 -33.09 6.69 1.13
N GLN A 24 -32.50 6.64 2.35
CA GLN A 24 -32.16 7.83 3.11
C GLN A 24 -31.23 8.74 2.31
N SER A 25 -30.25 8.21 1.63
CA SER A 25 -29.29 8.97 0.84
C SER A 25 -29.93 9.73 -0.34
N VAL A 26 -31.06 9.23 -0.85
CA VAL A 26 -31.78 9.84 -1.99
C VAL A 26 -32.86 10.81 -1.51
N VAL A 27 -33.59 10.51 -0.42
CA VAL A 27 -34.62 11.43 0.11
C VAL A 27 -33.99 12.71 0.72
N GLU A 28 -32.79 12.62 1.24
CA GLU A 28 -32.03 13.75 1.82
C GLU A 28 -31.31 14.62 0.79
N GLN A 29 -31.36 14.29 -0.50
CA GLN A 29 -30.64 15.06 -1.52
C GLN A 29 -31.00 16.54 -1.51
N THR A 30 -29.97 17.38 -1.72
CA THR A 30 -30.12 18.84 -1.76
C THR A 30 -30.88 19.33 -2.99
N LEU A 31 -30.88 18.57 -4.09
CA LEU A 31 -31.60 18.87 -5.32
C LEU A 31 -33.12 18.87 -5.07
N LYS A 32 -33.77 20.00 -5.31
CA LYS A 32 -35.26 20.09 -5.30
C LYS A 32 -35.82 19.68 -6.65
N GLY A 33 -36.91 18.89 -6.64
CA GLY A 33 -37.58 18.41 -7.85
C GLY A 33 -37.08 17.02 -8.27
N ILE A 34 -36.66 16.19 -7.33
CA ILE A 34 -36.39 14.75 -7.50
C ILE A 34 -37.70 13.99 -7.32
N GLU A 35 -37.97 13.05 -8.22
CA GLU A 35 -38.89 11.92 -7.99
C GLU A 35 -38.07 10.65 -7.78
N ILE A 36 -38.52 9.79 -6.87
CA ILE A 36 -37.89 8.52 -6.51
C ILE A 36 -38.84 7.39 -6.89
N ILE A 37 -38.37 6.54 -7.78
CA ILE A 37 -39.17 5.41 -8.31
C ILE A 37 -38.45 4.14 -7.85
N VAL A 38 -39.06 3.45 -6.90
CA VAL A 38 -38.51 2.18 -6.43
C VAL A 38 -39.24 1.03 -7.07
N VAL A 39 -38.50 0.14 -7.72
CA VAL A 39 -39.08 -1.09 -8.30
C VAL A 39 -38.60 -2.30 -7.50
N ASP A 40 -39.49 -2.93 -6.78
CA ASP A 40 -39.25 -4.18 -6.06
C ASP A 40 -39.49 -5.36 -7.00
N ASP A 41 -38.44 -6.09 -7.31
CA ASP A 41 -38.47 -7.22 -8.24
C ASP A 41 -38.83 -8.55 -7.53
N GLY A 42 -39.93 -8.52 -6.74
CA GLY A 42 -40.49 -9.71 -6.11
C GLY A 42 -39.73 -10.17 -4.86
N SER A 43 -39.20 -9.23 -4.04
CA SER A 43 -38.51 -9.58 -2.78
C SER A 43 -39.36 -10.47 -1.86
N THR A 44 -38.63 -11.41 -1.22
CA THR A 44 -39.17 -12.38 -0.25
C THR A 44 -38.74 -12.08 1.19
N ASP A 45 -37.84 -11.13 1.39
CA ASP A 45 -37.40 -10.60 2.70
C ASP A 45 -38.30 -9.44 3.17
N ASN A 46 -37.91 -8.72 4.24
CA ASN A 46 -38.73 -7.60 4.73
C ASN A 46 -38.55 -6.29 3.94
N SER A 47 -37.90 -6.30 2.78
CA SER A 47 -37.70 -5.10 1.94
C SER A 47 -39.02 -4.34 1.72
N MET A 48 -40.13 -5.04 1.43
CA MET A 48 -41.42 -4.37 1.20
C MET A 48 -41.95 -3.61 2.40
N ARG A 49 -41.64 -4.06 3.63
CA ARG A 49 -42.02 -3.33 4.84
C ARG A 49 -41.28 -2.00 4.92
N VAL A 50 -39.99 -2.01 4.66
CA VAL A 50 -39.14 -0.80 4.63
C VAL A 50 -39.62 0.16 3.53
N LEU A 51 -39.86 -0.34 2.32
CA LEU A 51 -40.34 0.46 1.18
C LEU A 51 -41.65 1.17 1.48
N ARG A 52 -42.66 0.47 2.02
CA ARG A 52 -43.96 1.06 2.37
C ARG A 52 -43.87 2.10 3.47
N GLN A 53 -42.93 1.97 4.39
CA GLN A 53 -42.67 2.98 5.41
C GLN A 53 -42.13 4.28 4.77
N TYR A 54 -41.14 4.19 3.89
CA TYR A 54 -40.58 5.37 3.20
C TYR A 54 -41.61 6.00 2.25
N GLU A 55 -42.39 5.22 1.54
CA GLU A 55 -43.44 5.72 0.62
C GLU A 55 -44.49 6.57 1.37
N LYS A 56 -44.87 6.16 2.59
CA LYS A 56 -45.77 6.93 3.45
C LYS A 56 -45.18 8.23 3.96
N GLN A 57 -43.88 8.28 4.17
CA GLN A 57 -43.16 9.43 4.72
C GLN A 57 -42.76 10.46 3.66
N HIS A 58 -42.61 10.06 2.39
CA HIS A 58 -42.06 10.88 1.32
C HIS A 58 -42.97 10.92 0.08
N ASN A 59 -43.65 12.04 -0.13
CA ASN A 59 -44.61 12.22 -1.22
C ASN A 59 -44.00 12.10 -2.64
N ASN A 60 -42.66 12.30 -2.75
CA ASN A 60 -41.92 12.21 -4.00
C ASN A 60 -41.34 10.79 -4.24
N LEU A 61 -41.66 9.81 -3.37
CA LEU A 61 -41.22 8.41 -3.50
C LEU A 61 -42.45 7.54 -3.85
N LYS A 62 -42.34 6.73 -4.88
CA LYS A 62 -43.34 5.75 -5.31
C LYS A 62 -42.71 4.36 -5.40
N VAL A 63 -43.43 3.36 -4.89
CA VAL A 63 -43.03 1.95 -4.89
C VAL A 63 -43.90 1.17 -5.86
N TYR A 64 -43.25 0.51 -6.79
CA TYR A 64 -43.83 -0.45 -7.71
C TYR A 64 -43.29 -1.85 -7.41
N ARG A 65 -44.17 -2.85 -7.48
CA ARG A 65 -43.75 -4.24 -7.28
C ARG A 65 -44.08 -5.03 -8.53
N GLN A 66 -43.17 -5.89 -8.96
CA GLN A 66 -43.37 -6.85 -10.04
C GLN A 66 -43.00 -8.26 -9.59
N GLN A 67 -43.37 -9.27 -10.38
CA GLN A 67 -42.84 -10.61 -10.21
C GLN A 67 -41.35 -10.58 -10.60
N ASN A 68 -40.49 -11.33 -9.90
CA ASN A 68 -39.08 -11.39 -10.19
C ASN A 68 -38.81 -11.69 -11.68
N SER A 69 -38.29 -10.68 -12.37
CA SER A 69 -38.02 -10.68 -13.81
C SER A 69 -36.61 -10.19 -14.13
N GLY A 70 -35.82 -9.96 -13.11
CA GLY A 70 -34.44 -9.51 -13.22
C GLY A 70 -34.25 -8.00 -13.22
N VAL A 71 -33.01 -7.59 -12.95
CA VAL A 71 -32.62 -6.17 -12.77
C VAL A 71 -32.92 -5.32 -14.01
N SER A 72 -32.71 -5.84 -15.21
CA SER A 72 -33.04 -5.16 -16.48
C SER A 72 -34.51 -4.82 -16.59
N ALA A 73 -35.39 -5.77 -16.35
CA ALA A 73 -36.86 -5.57 -16.37
C ALA A 73 -37.29 -4.54 -15.30
N ALA A 74 -36.70 -4.61 -14.10
CA ALA A 74 -36.98 -3.65 -13.03
C ALA A 74 -36.55 -2.23 -13.41
N ARG A 75 -35.33 -2.05 -13.99
CA ARG A 75 -34.88 -0.74 -14.46
C ARG A 75 -35.72 -0.21 -15.60
N ASN A 76 -36.14 -1.05 -16.54
CA ASN A 76 -37.07 -0.68 -17.62
C ASN A 76 -38.43 -0.23 -17.11
N ALA A 77 -39.02 -0.98 -16.18
CA ALA A 77 -40.26 -0.58 -15.52
C ALA A 77 -40.14 0.80 -14.83
N GLY A 78 -39.01 1.05 -14.15
CA GLY A 78 -38.73 2.34 -13.56
C GLY A 78 -38.53 3.47 -14.58
N LEU A 79 -37.84 3.20 -15.68
CA LEU A 79 -37.60 4.17 -16.76
C LEU A 79 -38.94 4.59 -17.43
N GLN A 80 -39.88 3.67 -17.63
CA GLN A 80 -41.23 3.95 -18.16
C GLN A 80 -42.06 4.84 -17.24
N LYS A 81 -41.81 4.81 -15.91
CA LYS A 81 -42.51 5.65 -14.93
C LYS A 81 -41.83 7.00 -14.70
N ALA A 82 -40.61 7.19 -15.20
CA ALA A 82 -39.84 8.39 -15.02
C ALA A 82 -40.43 9.57 -15.78
N ASN A 83 -40.54 10.75 -15.11
CA ASN A 83 -41.03 12.02 -15.68
C ASN A 83 -39.99 13.13 -15.64
N GLY A 84 -38.79 12.87 -15.05
CA GLY A 84 -37.71 13.83 -14.93
C GLY A 84 -37.12 14.27 -16.26
N GLU A 85 -36.54 15.44 -16.29
CA GLU A 85 -35.74 15.92 -17.42
C GLU A 85 -34.53 14.99 -17.63
N TYR A 86 -33.94 14.54 -16.54
CA TYR A 86 -32.89 13.51 -16.50
C TYR A 86 -33.35 12.28 -15.71
N VAL A 87 -32.74 11.14 -15.99
CA VAL A 87 -32.96 9.88 -15.28
C VAL A 87 -31.63 9.30 -14.83
N THR A 88 -31.61 8.63 -13.70
CA THR A 88 -30.47 7.84 -13.17
C THR A 88 -30.96 6.54 -12.56
N PHE A 89 -30.06 5.59 -12.38
CA PHE A 89 -30.35 4.28 -11.81
C PHE A 89 -29.48 4.08 -10.57
N LEU A 90 -30.02 3.43 -9.54
CA LEU A 90 -29.30 3.15 -8.29
C LEU A 90 -29.69 1.76 -7.79
N ASP A 91 -28.73 0.96 -7.40
CA ASP A 91 -28.98 -0.34 -6.81
C ASP A 91 -29.20 -0.19 -5.29
N ALA A 92 -30.12 -0.98 -4.73
CA ALA A 92 -30.56 -0.83 -3.33
C ALA A 92 -29.49 -1.14 -2.27
N ASP A 93 -28.35 -1.70 -2.66
CA ASP A 93 -27.20 -1.94 -1.78
C ASP A 93 -26.14 -0.82 -1.77
N ASP A 94 -26.30 0.18 -2.63
CA ASP A 94 -25.45 1.35 -2.75
C ASP A 94 -26.08 2.60 -2.11
N TYR A 95 -25.30 3.69 -2.00
CA TYR A 95 -25.84 4.99 -1.59
C TYR A 95 -25.14 6.15 -2.31
N VAL A 96 -25.72 7.35 -2.25
CA VAL A 96 -25.24 8.52 -2.97
C VAL A 96 -24.86 9.66 -2.05
N HIS A 97 -23.91 10.49 -2.50
CA HIS A 97 -23.46 11.68 -1.77
C HIS A 97 -24.57 12.74 -1.70
N LEU A 98 -24.77 13.36 -0.54
CA LEU A 98 -25.82 14.31 -0.19
C LEU A 98 -26.10 15.41 -1.25
N ALA A 99 -25.08 16.00 -1.85
CA ALA A 99 -25.18 17.03 -2.88
C ALA A 99 -24.79 16.52 -4.29
N GLY A 100 -24.74 15.20 -4.48
CA GLY A 100 -24.24 14.63 -5.72
C GLY A 100 -25.14 14.93 -6.90
N TYR A 101 -26.42 14.64 -6.78
CA TYR A 101 -27.39 14.87 -7.87
C TYR A 101 -27.62 16.35 -8.17
N GLU A 102 -27.55 17.25 -7.18
CA GLU A 102 -27.65 18.70 -7.41
C GLU A 102 -26.52 19.19 -8.33
N LYS A 103 -25.28 18.84 -7.97
CA LYS A 103 -24.10 19.24 -8.78
C LYS A 103 -24.15 18.64 -10.18
N MET A 104 -24.62 17.40 -10.34
CA MET A 104 -24.76 16.80 -11.65
C MET A 104 -25.84 17.48 -12.48
N TYR A 105 -27.00 17.75 -11.90
CA TYR A 105 -28.10 18.41 -12.60
C TYR A 105 -27.75 19.83 -13.02
N GLU A 106 -27.11 20.63 -12.16
CA GLU A 106 -26.62 21.97 -12.48
C GLU A 106 -25.70 21.97 -13.70
N VAL A 107 -24.74 21.03 -13.70
CA VAL A 107 -23.81 20.88 -14.82
C VAL A 107 -24.53 20.42 -16.09
N ALA A 108 -25.46 19.48 -15.96
CA ALA A 108 -26.21 18.93 -17.10
C ALA A 108 -27.11 19.99 -17.74
N SER A 109 -27.97 20.63 -16.94
CA SER A 109 -28.94 21.64 -17.44
C SER A 109 -28.25 22.90 -17.94
N GLY A 110 -27.20 23.40 -17.25
CA GLY A 110 -26.44 24.59 -17.66
C GLY A 110 -25.67 24.41 -18.98
N ASN A 111 -25.42 23.18 -19.42
CA ASN A 111 -24.70 22.86 -20.65
C ASN A 111 -25.55 22.11 -21.67
N ASN A 112 -26.84 21.87 -21.41
CA ASN A 112 -27.72 21.05 -22.23
C ASN A 112 -27.05 19.68 -22.57
N ALA A 113 -26.53 18.99 -21.55
CA ALA A 113 -25.78 17.76 -21.75
C ALA A 113 -26.73 16.57 -21.95
N ASP A 114 -26.35 15.63 -22.81
CA ASP A 114 -27.09 14.37 -23.01
C ASP A 114 -26.78 13.39 -21.89
N MET A 115 -25.55 13.48 -21.34
CA MET A 115 -25.08 12.63 -20.25
C MET A 115 -24.06 13.37 -19.37
N VAL A 116 -24.12 13.15 -18.05
CA VAL A 116 -23.05 13.55 -17.11
C VAL A 116 -22.53 12.31 -16.38
N ILE A 117 -21.22 12.19 -16.31
CA ILE A 117 -20.48 11.10 -15.63
C ILE A 117 -19.79 11.63 -14.39
N ALA A 118 -20.09 11.06 -13.23
CA ALA A 118 -19.51 11.39 -11.92
C ALA A 118 -18.62 10.29 -11.37
N ASN A 119 -17.99 10.51 -10.22
CA ASN A 119 -17.06 9.60 -9.60
C ASN A 119 -17.76 8.46 -8.84
N ILE A 120 -17.07 7.31 -8.77
CA ILE A 120 -17.46 6.14 -7.96
C ILE A 120 -16.42 5.97 -6.85
N ILE A 121 -16.89 5.86 -5.63
CA ILE A 121 -16.09 5.55 -4.45
C ILE A 121 -16.51 4.16 -3.98
N CYS A 122 -15.63 3.20 -4.06
CA CYS A 122 -15.86 1.89 -3.44
C CYS A 122 -15.74 2.02 -1.93
N PHE A 123 -16.56 1.28 -1.21
CA PHE A 123 -16.47 1.22 0.24
C PHE A 123 -16.80 -0.17 0.78
N ASN A 124 -16.25 -0.47 1.92
CA ASN A 124 -16.66 -1.57 2.80
C ASN A 124 -16.69 -1.06 4.25
N GLU A 125 -16.89 -1.95 5.21
CA GLU A 125 -16.96 -1.60 6.64
C GLU A 125 -15.70 -0.87 7.17
N TYR A 126 -14.55 -0.95 6.45
CA TYR A 126 -13.26 -0.51 6.96
C TYR A 126 -12.67 0.71 6.25
N LYS A 127 -12.99 0.91 4.96
CA LYS A 127 -12.35 1.96 4.16
C LYS A 127 -13.14 2.35 2.92
N ASN A 128 -12.82 3.54 2.41
CA ASN A 128 -13.25 4.06 1.12
C ASN A 128 -12.06 4.17 0.18
N TRP A 129 -12.24 3.84 -1.11
CA TRP A 129 -11.21 4.02 -2.13
C TRP A 129 -11.83 4.29 -3.51
N PRO A 130 -11.19 5.14 -4.34
CA PRO A 130 -11.67 5.39 -5.69
C PRO A 130 -11.35 4.21 -6.61
N LEU A 131 -12.22 3.96 -7.59
CA LEU A 131 -11.92 3.02 -8.67
C LEU A 131 -10.77 3.54 -9.55
N SER A 132 -9.80 2.67 -9.82
CA SER A 132 -8.55 3.05 -10.50
C SER A 132 -8.78 3.59 -11.93
N TYR A 133 -9.75 3.04 -12.68
CA TYR A 133 -10.05 3.48 -14.04
C TYR A 133 -10.69 4.87 -14.11
N MET A 134 -11.40 5.31 -13.05
CA MET A 134 -11.99 6.64 -12.98
C MET A 134 -10.94 7.76 -13.03
N LYS A 135 -9.73 7.52 -12.52
CA LYS A 135 -8.63 8.50 -12.59
C LYS A 135 -8.27 8.91 -14.01
N LYS A 136 -8.39 8.00 -14.98
CA LYS A 136 -8.13 8.28 -16.39
C LYS A 136 -9.18 9.23 -16.97
N LEU A 137 -10.45 9.07 -16.56
CA LEU A 137 -11.56 9.92 -17.01
C LEU A 137 -11.44 11.37 -16.51
N PHE A 138 -10.95 11.58 -15.30
CA PHE A 138 -10.83 12.91 -14.68
C PHE A 138 -9.49 13.59 -15.01
N ASN A 139 -8.78 13.13 -16.02
CA ASN A 139 -7.52 13.76 -16.43
C ASN A 139 -7.79 15.19 -16.93
N LYS A 140 -7.16 16.19 -16.30
CA LYS A 140 -7.29 17.64 -16.62
C LYS A 140 -6.86 18.02 -18.03
N LYS A 141 -6.21 17.14 -18.77
CA LYS A 141 -5.83 17.38 -20.19
C LYS A 141 -7.01 17.26 -21.15
N PHE A 142 -8.12 16.63 -20.74
CA PHE A 142 -9.29 16.48 -21.57
C PHE A 142 -10.28 17.62 -21.37
N PRO A 143 -11.03 18.01 -22.42
CA PRO A 143 -12.06 19.01 -22.31
C PRO A 143 -13.19 18.53 -21.39
N LEU A 144 -13.89 19.46 -20.77
CA LEU A 144 -14.99 19.17 -19.87
C LEU A 144 -16.18 18.53 -20.60
N ILE A 145 -16.56 19.11 -21.73
CA ILE A 145 -17.59 18.59 -22.63
C ILE A 145 -16.86 17.77 -23.68
N ARG A 146 -17.24 16.49 -23.83
CA ARG A 146 -16.54 15.54 -24.67
C ARG A 146 -17.42 15.02 -25.77
N ASN A 147 -16.86 14.96 -26.97
CA ASN A 147 -17.43 14.23 -28.08
C ASN A 147 -17.03 12.76 -27.95
N VAL A 148 -17.99 11.85 -28.05
CA VAL A 148 -17.78 10.41 -27.87
C VAL A 148 -16.82 9.83 -28.92
N ALA A 149 -16.87 10.34 -30.16
CA ALA A 149 -15.99 9.86 -31.22
C ALA A 149 -14.50 10.21 -31.02
N GLU A 150 -14.22 11.26 -30.26
CA GLU A 150 -12.85 11.74 -30.02
C GLU A 150 -12.29 11.30 -28.66
N ASN A 151 -13.15 10.82 -27.76
CA ASN A 151 -12.77 10.51 -26.38
C ASN A 151 -13.10 9.06 -26.04
N LEU A 152 -12.26 8.15 -26.51
CA LEU A 152 -12.44 6.69 -26.35
C LEU A 152 -12.50 6.23 -24.89
N GLU A 153 -11.92 6.99 -23.96
CA GLU A 153 -11.97 6.68 -22.54
C GLU A 153 -13.40 6.67 -21.96
N LEU A 154 -14.37 7.33 -22.59
CA LEU A 154 -15.77 7.31 -22.18
C LEU A 154 -16.39 5.90 -22.27
N HIS A 155 -15.90 5.07 -23.20
CA HIS A 155 -16.35 3.70 -23.37
C HIS A 155 -15.91 2.74 -22.25
N PHE A 156 -15.02 3.18 -21.35
CA PHE A 156 -14.54 2.38 -20.22
C PHE A 156 -15.42 2.48 -18.95
N THR A 157 -16.55 3.18 -19.00
CA THR A 157 -17.43 3.36 -17.83
C THR A 157 -18.74 2.58 -17.97
N PRO A 158 -18.81 1.31 -17.49
CA PRO A 158 -20.00 0.49 -17.63
C PRO A 158 -21.19 0.97 -16.79
N SER A 159 -20.95 1.33 -15.53
CA SER A 159 -22.01 1.59 -14.55
C SER A 159 -22.99 2.69 -14.97
N THR A 160 -24.27 2.45 -14.77
CA THR A 160 -25.34 3.43 -14.95
C THR A 160 -25.55 4.31 -13.71
N SER A 161 -25.17 3.82 -12.53
CA SER A 161 -25.49 4.45 -11.25
C SER A 161 -24.62 5.68 -10.93
N ASN A 162 -23.53 5.90 -11.68
CA ASN A 162 -22.72 7.13 -11.56
C ASN A 162 -22.99 8.15 -12.66
N LYS A 163 -24.12 8.03 -13.34
CA LYS A 163 -24.50 8.86 -14.49
C LYS A 163 -25.90 9.40 -14.33
N ILE A 164 -26.13 10.56 -14.93
CA ILE A 164 -27.47 11.01 -15.28
C ILE A 164 -27.60 11.09 -16.80
N PHE A 165 -28.73 10.66 -17.31
CA PHE A 165 -29.06 10.59 -18.74
C PHE A 165 -30.22 11.52 -19.07
N LYS A 166 -30.13 12.26 -20.16
CA LYS A 166 -31.27 13.04 -20.65
C LYS A 166 -32.39 12.06 -21.03
N ARG A 167 -33.50 12.07 -20.29
CA ARG A 167 -34.59 11.08 -20.44
C ARG A 167 -35.15 11.07 -21.85
N GLU A 168 -35.36 12.25 -22.43
CA GLU A 168 -35.88 12.40 -23.81
C GLU A 168 -34.99 11.67 -24.82
N MET A 169 -33.65 11.73 -24.67
CA MET A 169 -32.71 11.01 -25.53
C MET A 169 -32.95 9.49 -25.45
N CYS A 170 -33.17 8.95 -24.26
CA CYS A 170 -33.42 7.50 -24.08
C CYS A 170 -34.73 7.12 -24.75
N VAL A 171 -35.81 7.89 -24.53
CA VAL A 171 -37.15 7.61 -25.08
C VAL A 171 -37.18 7.70 -26.62
N LEU A 172 -36.62 8.80 -27.19
CA LEU A 172 -36.64 9.02 -28.64
C LEU A 172 -35.82 7.97 -29.41
N ASN A 173 -34.80 7.43 -28.79
CA ASN A 173 -33.93 6.40 -29.42
C ASN A 173 -34.33 4.96 -29.02
N GLY A 174 -35.40 4.75 -28.25
CA GLY A 174 -35.84 3.43 -27.83
C GLY A 174 -34.85 2.67 -26.96
N ILE A 175 -34.04 3.42 -26.17
CA ILE A 175 -32.98 2.84 -25.36
C ILE A 175 -33.56 2.23 -24.08
N ASN A 176 -33.40 0.92 -23.93
CA ASN A 176 -33.81 0.13 -22.77
C ASN A 176 -32.70 -0.82 -22.34
N PHE A 177 -32.77 -1.31 -21.10
CA PHE A 177 -31.95 -2.42 -20.64
C PHE A 177 -32.37 -3.71 -21.34
N ASP A 178 -31.39 -4.51 -21.69
CA ASP A 178 -31.62 -5.81 -22.33
C ASP A 178 -31.99 -6.85 -21.27
N GLU A 179 -33.19 -7.42 -21.40
CA GLU A 179 -33.73 -8.35 -20.39
C GLU A 179 -33.17 -9.76 -20.50
N ASP A 180 -32.51 -10.11 -21.62
CA ASP A 180 -31.77 -11.37 -21.75
C ASP A 180 -30.42 -11.35 -21.05
N LEU A 181 -29.94 -10.15 -20.67
CA LEU A 181 -28.65 -9.96 -19.99
C LEU A 181 -28.83 -9.76 -18.49
N TRP A 182 -28.12 -10.56 -17.70
CA TRP A 182 -27.94 -10.36 -16.27
C TRP A 182 -26.47 -10.07 -15.89
N VAL A 183 -25.57 -10.01 -16.90
CA VAL A 183 -24.19 -9.54 -16.78
C VAL A 183 -23.91 -8.58 -17.94
N GLY A 184 -23.53 -7.35 -17.61
CA GLY A 184 -23.16 -6.33 -18.60
C GLY A 184 -24.35 -5.60 -19.24
N GLU A 185 -25.56 -5.74 -18.70
CA GLU A 185 -26.75 -5.01 -19.10
C GLU A 185 -26.56 -3.49 -18.96
N ASP A 186 -25.85 -3.06 -17.91
CA ASP A 186 -25.47 -1.68 -17.63
C ASP A 186 -24.47 -1.16 -18.67
N LEU A 187 -23.51 -1.97 -19.07
CA LEU A 187 -22.57 -1.63 -20.13
C LEU A 187 -23.31 -1.44 -21.45
N LEU A 188 -24.17 -2.38 -21.86
CA LEU A 188 -24.89 -2.28 -23.13
C LEU A 188 -25.77 -1.03 -23.16
N PHE A 189 -26.52 -0.75 -22.09
CA PHE A 189 -27.33 0.46 -21.97
C PHE A 189 -26.48 1.73 -22.07
N THR A 190 -25.35 1.77 -21.34
CA THR A 190 -24.43 2.91 -21.38
C THR A 190 -23.87 3.13 -22.78
N GLN A 191 -23.50 2.06 -23.50
CA GLN A 191 -23.00 2.16 -24.87
C GLN A 191 -24.08 2.64 -25.84
N GLN A 192 -25.32 2.19 -25.71
CA GLN A 192 -26.45 2.72 -26.48
C GLN A 192 -26.58 4.23 -26.29
N CYS A 193 -26.56 4.69 -25.03
CA CYS A 193 -26.61 6.12 -24.73
C CYS A 193 -25.42 6.90 -25.31
N LEU A 194 -24.20 6.40 -25.14
CA LEU A 194 -22.99 7.06 -25.67
C LEU A 194 -23.01 7.20 -27.18
N LEU A 195 -23.51 6.22 -27.91
CA LEU A 195 -23.54 6.25 -29.37
C LEU A 195 -24.51 7.30 -29.97
N VAL A 196 -25.50 7.75 -29.19
CA VAL A 196 -26.44 8.80 -29.61
C VAL A 196 -26.16 10.14 -28.93
N SER A 197 -25.26 10.19 -27.93
CA SER A 197 -24.91 11.43 -27.23
C SER A 197 -23.96 12.29 -28.04
N GLU A 198 -24.26 13.57 -28.13
CA GLU A 198 -23.38 14.57 -28.72
C GLU A 198 -22.54 15.29 -27.64
N ARG A 199 -23.11 15.47 -26.45
CA ARG A 199 -22.53 16.26 -25.36
C ARG A 199 -22.47 15.47 -24.08
N VAL A 200 -21.30 14.85 -23.83
CA VAL A 200 -21.03 14.13 -22.60
C VAL A 200 -20.11 14.95 -21.69
N ILE A 201 -20.51 15.15 -20.44
CA ILE A 201 -19.72 15.88 -19.46
C ILE A 201 -19.15 14.93 -18.43
N VAL A 202 -17.86 15.07 -18.13
CA VAL A 202 -17.17 14.29 -17.09
C VAL A 202 -16.73 15.23 -15.96
N ARG A 203 -17.16 14.94 -14.73
CA ARG A 203 -16.84 15.73 -13.54
C ARG A 203 -16.42 14.86 -12.37
N GLU A 204 -15.36 15.25 -11.69
CA GLU A 204 -14.91 14.62 -10.44
C GLU A 204 -15.85 15.01 -9.27
N ILE A 205 -17.14 14.70 -9.41
CA ILE A 205 -18.14 14.88 -8.36
C ILE A 205 -18.22 13.55 -7.59
N PRO A 206 -17.96 13.48 -6.28
CA PRO A 206 -18.29 12.31 -5.48
C PRO A 206 -19.80 12.05 -5.58
N LEU A 207 -20.20 10.94 -6.16
CA LEU A 207 -21.62 10.62 -6.31
C LEU A 207 -21.94 9.25 -5.71
N LEU A 208 -21.49 8.19 -6.36
CA LEU A 208 -21.85 6.82 -6.01
C LEU A 208 -20.87 6.26 -4.98
N TYR A 209 -21.40 5.78 -3.88
CA TYR A 209 -20.70 4.91 -2.94
C TYR A 209 -21.10 3.47 -3.24
N TYR A 210 -20.19 2.77 -3.92
CA TYR A 210 -20.38 1.39 -4.37
C TYR A 210 -19.94 0.41 -3.29
N ARG A 211 -20.85 -0.41 -2.80
CA ARG A 211 -20.61 -1.35 -1.70
C ARG A 211 -19.84 -2.58 -2.18
N ILE A 212 -18.71 -2.86 -1.55
CA ILE A 212 -17.97 -4.10 -1.73
C ILE A 212 -18.19 -4.98 -0.50
N VAL A 213 -18.89 -6.08 -0.70
CA VAL A 213 -19.13 -7.09 0.34
C VAL A 213 -18.13 -8.22 0.15
N ASP A 214 -17.34 -8.51 1.18
CA ASP A 214 -16.28 -9.54 1.12
C ASP A 214 -16.83 -10.98 1.10
N ASN A 215 -18.08 -11.18 1.50
CA ASN A 215 -18.74 -12.49 1.51
C ASN A 215 -19.41 -12.81 0.16
N GLY A 216 -18.71 -13.53 -0.58
CA GLY A 216 -18.72 -14.08 -1.94
C GLY A 216 -20.02 -14.41 -2.69
N ASN A 217 -21.18 -14.48 -2.11
CA ASN A 217 -22.31 -15.14 -2.77
C ASN A 217 -23.44 -14.23 -3.32
N ASN A 218 -23.42 -12.93 -3.10
CA ASN A 218 -24.56 -12.07 -3.44
C ASN A 218 -24.36 -11.11 -4.63
N ASN A 219 -23.20 -11.09 -5.27
CA ASN A 219 -23.01 -10.31 -6.49
C ASN A 219 -23.07 -11.23 -7.71
N LEU A 220 -23.98 -10.97 -8.64
CA LEU A 220 -24.17 -11.73 -9.88
C LEU A 220 -22.87 -11.89 -10.67
N SER A 221 -22.02 -10.87 -10.67
CA SER A 221 -20.69 -10.91 -11.31
C SER A 221 -19.68 -11.87 -10.64
N LYS A 222 -19.97 -12.36 -9.43
CA LYS A 222 -19.12 -13.34 -8.70
C LYS A 222 -19.59 -14.79 -8.91
N ASN A 223 -20.66 -15.01 -9.65
CA ASN A 223 -21.15 -16.36 -9.95
C ASN A 223 -20.17 -17.09 -10.88
N THR A 224 -19.76 -18.31 -10.50
CA THR A 224 -18.69 -19.10 -11.16
C THR A 224 -19.27 -20.16 -12.12
N THR A 225 -20.43 -19.91 -12.69
CA THR A 225 -21.09 -20.87 -13.59
C THR A 225 -20.71 -20.67 -15.06
N ILE A 226 -20.85 -21.72 -15.85
CA ILE A 226 -20.70 -21.66 -17.32
C ILE A 226 -21.66 -20.62 -17.92
N THR A 227 -22.82 -20.47 -17.34
CA THR A 227 -23.83 -19.46 -17.76
C THR A 227 -23.27 -18.03 -17.68
N PHE A 228 -22.34 -17.72 -16.74
CA PHE A 228 -21.66 -16.42 -16.69
C PHE A 228 -20.84 -16.17 -17.96
N PHE A 229 -20.04 -17.14 -18.40
CA PHE A 229 -19.23 -17.01 -19.61
C PHE A 229 -20.12 -16.91 -20.86
N ASN A 230 -21.23 -17.64 -20.90
CA ASN A 230 -22.20 -17.52 -21.98
C ASN A 230 -22.80 -16.12 -22.07
N GLN A 231 -23.12 -15.49 -20.93
CA GLN A 231 -23.61 -14.11 -20.87
C GLN A 231 -22.58 -13.11 -21.45
N LEU A 232 -21.29 -13.31 -21.18
CA LEU A 232 -20.24 -12.47 -21.78
C LEU A 232 -20.17 -12.61 -23.30
N VAL A 233 -20.42 -13.83 -23.82
CA VAL A 233 -20.49 -14.07 -25.29
C VAL A 233 -21.71 -13.36 -25.87
N ILE A 234 -22.88 -13.50 -25.26
CA ILE A 234 -24.14 -12.85 -25.71
C ILE A 234 -23.96 -11.32 -25.71
N LEU A 235 -23.41 -10.78 -24.62
CA LEU A 235 -23.10 -9.34 -24.52
C LEU A 235 -22.21 -8.87 -25.66
N GLN A 236 -21.10 -9.59 -25.94
CA GLN A 236 -20.19 -9.24 -27.01
C GLN A 236 -20.89 -9.26 -28.38
N MET A 237 -21.69 -10.28 -28.64
CA MET A 237 -22.45 -10.37 -29.90
C MET A 237 -23.43 -9.20 -30.06
N LYS A 238 -24.16 -8.83 -29.02
CA LYS A 238 -25.10 -7.69 -29.00
C LYS A 238 -24.37 -6.36 -29.19
N LEU A 239 -23.20 -6.16 -28.53
CA LEU A 239 -22.34 -4.99 -28.75
C LEU A 239 -21.89 -4.90 -30.20
N THR A 240 -21.37 -5.99 -30.77
CA THR A 240 -20.92 -6.04 -32.15
C THR A 240 -22.04 -5.70 -33.13
N ALA A 241 -23.25 -6.27 -32.96
CA ALA A 241 -24.40 -5.98 -33.80
C ALA A 241 -24.79 -4.49 -33.71
N MET A 242 -24.88 -3.94 -32.53
CA MET A 242 -25.23 -2.53 -32.28
C MET A 242 -24.24 -1.56 -32.97
N TYR A 243 -22.95 -1.81 -32.85
CA TYR A 243 -21.92 -0.95 -33.46
C TYR A 243 -21.90 -1.07 -34.99
N ARG A 244 -22.24 -2.25 -35.56
CA ARG A 244 -22.44 -2.43 -37.01
C ARG A 244 -23.62 -1.64 -37.52
N GLU A 245 -24.77 -1.77 -36.86
CA GLU A 245 -25.99 -1.07 -37.22
C GLU A 245 -25.81 0.45 -37.23
N ARG A 246 -25.12 0.99 -36.22
CA ARG A 246 -24.84 2.41 -36.05
C ARG A 246 -23.65 2.89 -36.94
N LYS A 247 -23.04 2.04 -37.74
CA LYS A 247 -21.86 2.35 -38.60
C LYS A 247 -20.68 3.00 -37.82
N ARG A 248 -20.45 2.55 -36.56
CA ARG A 248 -19.41 3.10 -35.66
C ARG A 248 -18.30 2.07 -35.36
N LEU A 249 -17.93 1.25 -36.35
CA LEU A 249 -16.98 0.14 -36.18
C LEU A 249 -15.60 0.58 -35.66
N ALA A 250 -15.15 1.78 -35.99
CA ALA A 250 -13.86 2.30 -35.49
C ALA A 250 -13.80 2.42 -33.95
N LEU A 251 -14.95 2.55 -33.28
CA LEU A 251 -15.05 2.67 -31.83
C LEU A 251 -15.11 1.31 -31.13
N ILE A 252 -15.57 0.27 -31.81
CA ILE A 252 -15.80 -1.03 -31.19
C ILE A 252 -14.53 -1.70 -30.70
N HIS A 253 -13.42 -1.46 -31.37
CA HIS A 253 -12.13 -2.08 -31.03
C HIS A 253 -11.73 -1.88 -29.57
N THR A 254 -11.98 -0.69 -29.03
CA THR A 254 -11.68 -0.36 -27.63
C THR A 254 -12.49 -1.21 -26.66
N ILE A 255 -13.76 -1.51 -27.02
CA ILE A 255 -14.66 -2.32 -26.20
C ILE A 255 -14.29 -3.79 -26.34
N GLU A 256 -14.07 -4.27 -27.56
CA GLU A 256 -13.69 -5.67 -27.83
C GLU A 256 -12.45 -6.08 -27.01
N SER A 257 -11.39 -5.27 -27.05
CA SER A 257 -10.17 -5.50 -26.28
C SER A 257 -10.47 -5.63 -24.80
N ARG A 258 -11.30 -4.74 -24.26
CA ARG A 258 -11.68 -4.77 -22.84
C ARG A 258 -12.56 -5.98 -22.49
N GLN A 259 -13.55 -6.31 -23.33
CA GLN A 259 -14.44 -7.44 -23.08
C GLN A 259 -13.67 -8.75 -23.16
N TRP A 260 -12.76 -8.89 -24.13
CA TRP A 260 -11.88 -10.05 -24.21
C TRP A 260 -10.99 -10.18 -22.99
N LYS A 261 -10.35 -9.06 -22.58
CA LYS A 261 -9.55 -9.06 -21.35
C LYS A 261 -10.39 -9.47 -20.12
N PHE A 262 -11.61 -8.99 -19.99
CA PHE A 262 -12.50 -9.36 -18.90
C PHE A 262 -12.88 -10.83 -18.93
N PHE A 263 -13.09 -11.40 -20.14
CA PHE A 263 -13.34 -12.83 -20.32
C PHE A 263 -12.14 -13.67 -19.85
N VAL A 264 -10.93 -13.32 -20.29
CA VAL A 264 -9.68 -14.01 -19.93
C VAL A 264 -9.39 -13.86 -18.41
N ASP A 265 -9.51 -12.65 -17.86
CA ASP A 265 -9.31 -12.43 -16.41
C ASP A 265 -10.36 -13.24 -15.59
N SER A 266 -11.57 -13.40 -16.10
CA SER A 266 -12.60 -14.25 -15.47
C SER A 266 -12.22 -15.74 -15.47
N ILE A 267 -11.57 -16.23 -16.54
CA ILE A 267 -11.02 -17.61 -16.57
C ILE A 267 -9.97 -17.75 -15.45
N VAL A 268 -9.04 -16.82 -15.33
CA VAL A 268 -7.97 -16.87 -14.31
C VAL A 268 -8.55 -16.84 -12.89
N LEU A 269 -9.55 -15.98 -12.65
CA LEU A 269 -10.15 -15.81 -11.32
C LEU A 269 -11.10 -16.92 -10.92
N LYS A 270 -11.86 -17.45 -11.89
CA LYS A 270 -13.01 -18.34 -11.64
C LYS A 270 -12.81 -19.78 -12.11
N GLY A 271 -11.90 -20.01 -13.06
CA GLY A 271 -11.61 -21.31 -13.63
C GLY A 271 -10.92 -22.29 -12.68
N LYS A 272 -10.48 -21.79 -11.52
CA LYS A 272 -9.91 -22.63 -10.46
C LYS A 272 -10.90 -23.69 -10.00
N GLY A 273 -10.50 -24.96 -10.07
CA GLY A 273 -11.34 -26.08 -9.66
C GLY A 273 -12.44 -26.46 -10.64
N PHE A 274 -12.42 -25.92 -11.86
CA PHE A 274 -13.26 -26.43 -12.94
C PHE A 274 -12.79 -27.83 -13.36
N SER A 275 -13.74 -28.74 -13.60
CA SER A 275 -13.44 -30.00 -14.24
C SER A 275 -12.99 -29.78 -15.70
N ASN A 276 -12.31 -30.75 -16.29
CA ASN A 276 -11.88 -30.70 -17.68
C ASN A 276 -13.07 -30.46 -18.64
N GLU A 277 -14.24 -31.03 -18.36
CA GLU A 277 -15.47 -30.77 -19.13
C GLU A 277 -15.86 -29.29 -19.08
N LYS A 278 -15.88 -28.69 -17.90
CA LYS A 278 -16.17 -27.25 -17.76
C LYS A 278 -15.13 -26.35 -18.41
N LEU A 279 -13.84 -26.70 -18.35
CA LEU A 279 -12.79 -25.95 -19.04
C LEU A 279 -12.97 -26.04 -20.55
N LEU A 280 -13.35 -27.21 -21.09
CA LEU A 280 -13.66 -27.37 -22.50
C LEU A 280 -14.86 -26.54 -22.93
N GLU A 281 -15.94 -26.49 -22.13
CA GLU A 281 -17.09 -25.62 -22.39
C GLU A 281 -16.69 -24.13 -22.38
N VAL A 282 -15.84 -23.68 -21.44
CA VAL A 282 -15.31 -22.30 -21.40
C VAL A 282 -14.50 -21.99 -22.64
N ILE A 283 -13.67 -22.92 -23.11
CA ILE A 283 -12.89 -22.78 -24.34
C ILE A 283 -13.82 -22.67 -25.57
N GLN A 284 -14.88 -23.49 -25.66
CA GLN A 284 -15.85 -23.40 -26.76
C GLN A 284 -16.55 -22.02 -26.74
N LEU A 285 -16.94 -21.53 -25.57
CA LEU A 285 -17.50 -20.19 -25.41
C LEU A 285 -16.47 -19.10 -25.77
N GLY A 286 -15.21 -19.29 -25.40
CA GLY A 286 -14.11 -18.41 -25.79
C GLY A 286 -13.93 -18.33 -27.30
N ASN A 287 -13.97 -19.46 -27.99
CA ASN A 287 -13.92 -19.52 -29.46
C ASN A 287 -15.13 -18.83 -30.09
N LYS A 288 -16.33 -19.00 -29.53
CA LYS A 288 -17.54 -18.29 -29.96
C LYS A 288 -17.42 -16.78 -29.73
N PHE A 289 -16.81 -16.38 -28.59
CA PHE A 289 -16.50 -14.97 -28.32
C PHE A 289 -15.55 -14.41 -29.37
N LEU A 290 -14.40 -15.06 -29.61
CA LEU A 290 -13.40 -14.65 -30.58
C LEU A 290 -13.97 -14.52 -32.00
N SER A 291 -14.85 -15.45 -32.43
CA SER A 291 -15.51 -15.40 -33.72
C SER A 291 -16.51 -14.25 -33.87
N SER A 292 -16.98 -13.68 -32.77
CA SER A 292 -17.86 -12.51 -32.75
C SER A 292 -17.13 -11.17 -32.87
N LEU A 293 -15.80 -11.16 -32.69
CA LEU A 293 -14.97 -9.96 -32.80
C LEU A 293 -14.84 -9.49 -34.26
N ILE A 294 -14.77 -8.18 -34.44
CA ILE A 294 -14.56 -7.56 -35.76
C ILE A 294 -13.06 -7.54 -36.11
N SER A 295 -12.18 -7.41 -35.09
CA SER A 295 -10.74 -7.34 -35.30
C SER A 295 -9.98 -8.13 -34.24
N PHE A 296 -9.04 -8.95 -34.67
CA PHE A 296 -8.11 -9.70 -33.82
C PHE A 296 -6.88 -8.90 -33.37
N LYS A 297 -6.65 -7.71 -33.95
CA LYS A 297 -5.45 -6.90 -33.68
C LYS A 297 -5.23 -6.60 -32.21
N HIS A 298 -6.29 -6.54 -31.41
CA HIS A 298 -6.21 -6.25 -29.98
C HIS A 298 -5.82 -7.44 -29.10
N VAL A 299 -5.89 -8.65 -29.63
CA VAL A 299 -5.36 -9.84 -28.97
C VAL A 299 -3.84 -9.80 -28.94
N GLU A 300 -3.24 -9.24 -30.01
CA GLU A 300 -1.78 -9.06 -30.13
C GLU A 300 -1.24 -7.99 -29.15
N ASP A 301 -2.05 -6.99 -28.79
CA ASP A 301 -1.69 -5.93 -27.84
C ASP A 301 -1.87 -6.34 -26.37
N CYS A 302 -2.38 -7.55 -26.08
CA CYS A 302 -2.54 -8.08 -24.75
C CYS A 302 -1.18 -8.47 -24.14
N ASN A 303 -1.11 -8.59 -22.80
CA ASN A 303 0.07 -9.15 -22.16
C ASN A 303 0.24 -10.63 -22.53
N VAL A 304 1.46 -11.15 -22.41
CA VAL A 304 1.83 -12.51 -22.84
C VAL A 304 0.98 -13.61 -22.18
N ARG A 305 0.51 -13.42 -20.95
CA ARG A 305 -0.40 -14.35 -20.27
C ARG A 305 -1.72 -14.47 -21.03
N ASP A 306 -2.31 -13.32 -21.36
CA ASP A 306 -3.61 -13.25 -22.01
C ASP A 306 -3.50 -13.78 -23.46
N GLN A 307 -2.38 -13.52 -24.14
CA GLN A 307 -2.07 -14.09 -25.45
C GLN A 307 -1.94 -15.63 -25.37
N LEU A 308 -1.23 -16.15 -24.35
CA LEU A 308 -1.08 -17.60 -24.13
C LEU A 308 -2.44 -18.28 -23.90
N ILE A 309 -3.28 -17.70 -23.04
CA ILE A 309 -4.65 -18.21 -22.82
C ILE A 309 -5.46 -18.15 -24.12
N THR A 310 -5.32 -17.09 -24.89
CA THR A 310 -6.02 -16.93 -26.18
C THR A 310 -5.61 -18.03 -27.17
N GLU A 311 -4.33 -18.33 -27.30
CA GLU A 311 -3.84 -19.41 -28.17
C GLU A 311 -4.31 -20.78 -27.67
N MET A 312 -4.30 -21.04 -26.36
CA MET A 312 -4.87 -22.27 -25.77
C MET A 312 -6.37 -22.41 -26.08
N ILE A 313 -7.13 -21.31 -26.07
CA ILE A 313 -8.55 -21.30 -26.46
C ILE A 313 -8.69 -21.67 -27.95
N LYS A 314 -7.95 -21.02 -28.84
CA LYS A 314 -7.97 -21.30 -30.28
C LYS A 314 -7.63 -22.74 -30.64
N GLU A 315 -6.64 -23.32 -29.92
CA GLU A 315 -6.17 -24.69 -30.12
C GLU A 315 -6.99 -25.74 -29.36
N ASN A 316 -8.01 -25.32 -28.59
CA ASN A 316 -8.81 -26.16 -27.70
C ASN A 316 -7.96 -26.92 -26.64
N ASP A 317 -6.88 -26.27 -26.16
CA ASP A 317 -5.93 -26.84 -25.20
C ASP A 317 -6.41 -26.70 -23.75
N TYR A 318 -7.41 -27.48 -23.35
CA TYR A 318 -7.94 -27.44 -21.99
C TYR A 318 -6.92 -27.99 -20.95
N ILE A 319 -6.07 -28.94 -21.34
CA ILE A 319 -5.03 -29.50 -20.47
C ILE A 319 -3.98 -28.43 -20.20
N GLY A 320 -3.53 -27.72 -21.23
CA GLY A 320 -2.61 -26.61 -21.07
C GLY A 320 -3.21 -25.48 -20.20
N LEU A 321 -4.49 -25.18 -20.40
CA LEU A 321 -5.19 -24.16 -19.62
C LEU A 321 -5.31 -24.56 -18.13
N GLU A 322 -5.68 -25.80 -17.83
CA GLU A 322 -5.71 -26.33 -16.45
C GLU A 322 -4.33 -26.20 -15.78
N LYS A 323 -3.30 -26.68 -16.47
CA LYS A 323 -1.91 -26.56 -15.99
C LYS A 323 -1.51 -25.12 -15.74
N LEU A 324 -1.89 -24.19 -16.61
CA LEU A 324 -1.59 -22.76 -16.47
C LEU A 324 -2.31 -22.15 -15.25
N LEU A 325 -3.58 -22.50 -15.04
CA LEU A 325 -4.36 -22.05 -13.88
C LEU A 325 -3.75 -22.54 -12.56
N ASN A 326 -3.20 -23.74 -12.53
CA ASN A 326 -2.49 -24.28 -11.37
C ASN A 326 -1.17 -23.54 -11.12
N ILE A 327 -0.42 -23.17 -12.17
CA ILE A 327 0.81 -22.36 -12.07
C ILE A 327 0.54 -20.99 -11.45
N PHE A 328 -0.60 -20.35 -11.74
CA PHE A 328 -0.94 -19.06 -11.13
C PHE A 328 -1.19 -19.10 -9.63
N GLN A 329 -1.39 -20.30 -9.07
CA GLN A 329 -1.63 -20.48 -7.64
C GLN A 329 -0.35 -20.72 -6.84
N ASP A 330 0.72 -21.08 -7.51
CA ASP A 330 2.00 -21.30 -6.87
C ASP A 330 2.77 -19.99 -6.72
N GLU A 331 2.67 -19.39 -5.53
CA GLU A 331 3.37 -18.15 -5.19
C GLU A 331 4.89 -18.32 -5.13
N LEU A 332 5.39 -19.55 -5.11
CA LEU A 332 6.81 -19.90 -5.05
C LEU A 332 7.45 -20.02 -6.44
N ILE A 333 6.65 -20.04 -7.51
CA ILE A 333 7.19 -20.11 -8.87
C ILE A 333 7.97 -18.83 -9.20
N THR A 334 9.24 -19.02 -9.51
CA THR A 334 10.06 -17.92 -10.03
C THR A 334 9.58 -17.49 -11.41
N LYS A 335 9.32 -16.18 -11.56
CA LYS A 335 8.95 -15.55 -12.82
C LYS A 335 10.16 -15.15 -13.67
N GLU A 336 11.35 -15.68 -13.33
CA GLU A 336 12.58 -15.38 -14.05
C GLU A 336 12.52 -15.86 -15.49
N HIS A 337 12.92 -15.00 -16.43
CA HIS A 337 13.01 -15.33 -17.84
C HIS A 337 14.00 -16.47 -18.10
N VAL A 338 13.69 -17.27 -19.10
CA VAL A 338 14.53 -18.41 -19.53
C VAL A 338 15.41 -17.97 -20.67
N TYR A 339 16.72 -18.22 -20.57
CA TYR A 339 17.65 -17.99 -21.66
C TYR A 339 17.89 -19.31 -22.41
N ASP A 340 17.54 -19.34 -23.69
CA ASP A 340 17.70 -20.50 -24.58
C ASP A 340 18.07 -20.04 -26.00
N ASN A 341 19.11 -20.67 -26.62
CA ASN A 341 19.55 -20.38 -27.99
C ASN A 341 19.74 -18.88 -28.28
N GLU A 342 20.47 -18.17 -27.43
CA GLU A 342 20.77 -16.72 -27.51
C GLU A 342 19.55 -15.81 -27.40
N LYS A 343 18.37 -16.32 -27.00
CA LYS A 343 17.12 -15.58 -26.82
C LYS A 343 16.58 -15.70 -25.41
N TYR A 344 15.81 -14.71 -24.98
CA TYR A 344 15.08 -14.76 -23.72
C TYR A 344 13.63 -15.10 -23.95
N TYR A 345 13.08 -15.91 -23.05
CA TYR A 345 11.69 -16.34 -23.06
C TYR A 345 11.04 -16.05 -21.72
N TYR A 346 9.74 -15.73 -21.71
CA TYR A 346 8.96 -15.65 -20.49
C TYR A 346 9.03 -16.97 -19.72
N PHE A 347 8.94 -16.94 -18.39
CA PHE A 347 9.05 -18.15 -17.55
C PHE A 347 8.05 -19.24 -17.93
N TYR A 348 6.93 -18.91 -18.54
CA TYR A 348 5.95 -19.87 -19.07
C TYR A 348 6.57 -20.88 -20.05
N TYR A 349 7.65 -20.53 -20.71
CA TYR A 349 8.36 -21.40 -21.65
C TYR A 349 8.83 -22.71 -21.00
N ARG A 350 9.16 -22.73 -19.69
CA ARG A 350 9.51 -23.94 -18.95
C ARG A 350 8.39 -24.97 -18.93
N PHE A 351 7.15 -24.52 -18.99
CA PHE A 351 5.95 -25.33 -18.86
C PHE A 351 5.26 -25.59 -20.20
N PHE A 352 5.41 -24.67 -21.15
CA PHE A 352 4.69 -24.62 -22.42
C PHE A 352 5.64 -24.35 -23.60
N PRO A 353 6.66 -25.21 -23.86
CA PRO A 353 7.65 -25.00 -24.90
C PRO A 353 7.06 -25.00 -26.33
N ARG A 354 5.90 -25.61 -26.55
CA ARG A 354 5.21 -25.58 -27.84
C ARG A 354 4.78 -24.19 -28.28
N TYR A 355 4.58 -23.25 -27.34
CA TYR A 355 4.25 -21.85 -27.62
C TYR A 355 5.50 -20.96 -27.68
N LYS A 356 6.65 -21.51 -28.08
CA LYS A 356 7.97 -20.86 -28.05
C LYS A 356 7.97 -19.49 -28.71
N GLU A 357 7.38 -19.35 -29.91
CA GLU A 357 7.38 -18.10 -30.67
C GLU A 357 6.63 -16.99 -29.93
N LEU A 358 5.47 -17.32 -29.38
CA LEU A 358 4.66 -16.42 -28.56
C LEU A 358 5.37 -15.99 -27.29
N LEU A 359 6.12 -16.90 -26.66
CA LEU A 359 6.77 -16.70 -25.37
C LEU A 359 8.15 -16.05 -25.47
N GLN A 360 8.64 -15.69 -26.65
CA GLN A 360 9.89 -14.96 -26.83
C GLN A 360 9.76 -13.55 -26.27
N VAL A 361 10.74 -13.12 -25.47
CA VAL A 361 10.84 -11.75 -24.95
C VAL A 361 11.51 -10.88 -26.00
N ASN A 362 10.75 -10.01 -26.63
CA ASN A 362 11.27 -9.11 -27.67
C ASN A 362 12.02 -7.91 -27.10
N ASN A 363 11.58 -7.40 -25.95
CA ASN A 363 12.18 -6.26 -25.28
C ASN A 363 12.36 -6.54 -23.80
N LEU A 364 13.61 -6.50 -23.33
CA LEU A 364 13.95 -6.59 -21.91
C LEU A 364 13.78 -5.22 -21.26
N ALA A 365 12.95 -5.14 -20.25
CA ALA A 365 12.70 -3.90 -19.53
C ALA A 365 13.80 -3.61 -18.51
N LEU A 366 14.48 -2.46 -18.65
CA LEU A 366 15.43 -1.97 -17.67
C LEU A 366 14.71 -1.15 -16.60
N VAL A 367 14.86 -1.54 -15.34
CA VAL A 367 14.32 -0.83 -14.17
C VAL A 367 15.48 -0.17 -13.46
N HIS A 368 15.43 1.15 -13.30
CA HIS A 368 16.46 1.87 -12.55
C HIS A 368 15.86 3.01 -11.72
N LYS A 369 16.54 3.34 -10.63
CA LYS A 369 16.22 4.50 -9.79
C LYS A 369 17.49 5.07 -9.21
N ILE A 370 17.70 6.36 -9.42
CA ILE A 370 18.74 7.12 -8.74
C ILE A 370 18.20 7.55 -7.37
N GLU A 371 18.88 7.18 -6.32
CA GLU A 371 18.51 7.49 -4.93
C GLU A 371 19.31 8.67 -4.38
N GLY A 372 20.52 8.86 -4.89
CA GLY A 372 21.37 9.99 -4.55
C GLY A 372 22.11 10.52 -5.75
N ILE A 373 22.12 11.84 -5.92
CA ILE A 373 22.99 12.55 -6.88
C ILE A 373 23.47 13.83 -6.21
N LYS A 374 24.79 13.99 -6.13
CA LYS A 374 25.43 15.15 -5.48
C LYS A 374 26.61 15.59 -6.32
N LEU A 375 26.77 16.90 -6.42
CA LEU A 375 27.96 17.53 -7.03
C LEU A 375 28.62 18.40 -5.98
N ARG A 376 29.80 18.00 -5.50
CA ARG A 376 30.61 18.77 -4.55
C ARG A 376 31.96 19.07 -5.17
N LYS A 377 32.33 20.36 -5.21
CA LYS A 377 33.46 20.79 -6.02
C LYS A 377 33.31 20.26 -7.45
N GLU A 378 34.20 19.55 -8.02
CA GLU A 378 34.13 18.96 -9.38
C GLU A 378 33.73 17.46 -9.34
N ILE A 379 33.43 16.93 -8.14
CA ILE A 379 33.14 15.53 -7.94
C ILE A 379 31.60 15.29 -7.97
N LEU A 380 31.15 14.51 -8.93
CA LEU A 380 29.81 14.00 -9.04
C LEU A 380 29.71 12.65 -8.34
N THR A 381 28.81 12.54 -7.40
CA THR A 381 28.50 11.31 -6.67
C THR A 381 27.12 10.82 -7.06
N ILE A 382 26.99 9.57 -7.50
CA ILE A 382 25.71 8.95 -7.90
C ILE A 382 25.56 7.62 -7.17
N SER A 383 24.37 7.38 -6.62
CA SER A 383 24.00 6.10 -6.01
C SER A 383 22.57 5.71 -6.38
N GLY A 384 22.29 4.43 -6.41
CA GLY A 384 20.97 3.91 -6.75
C GLY A 384 20.98 2.42 -7.03
N TYR A 385 19.99 1.98 -7.82
CA TYR A 385 19.93 0.62 -8.29
C TYR A 385 19.47 0.53 -9.74
N ALA A 386 19.85 -0.55 -10.42
CA ALA A 386 19.42 -0.89 -11.76
C ALA A 386 19.46 -2.40 -11.97
N PHE A 387 18.42 -2.93 -12.61
CA PHE A 387 18.29 -4.33 -12.97
C PHE A 387 17.41 -4.50 -14.20
N VAL A 388 17.43 -5.67 -14.80
CA VAL A 388 16.50 -6.03 -15.87
C VAL A 388 15.36 -6.81 -15.25
N GLU A 389 14.12 -6.39 -15.52
CA GLU A 389 12.93 -7.02 -14.97
C GLU A 389 12.91 -8.51 -15.35
N ASN A 390 12.61 -9.35 -14.36
CA ASN A 390 12.58 -10.81 -14.47
C ASN A 390 13.92 -11.49 -14.87
N LEU A 391 15.06 -10.85 -14.58
CA LEU A 391 16.39 -11.46 -14.73
C LEU A 391 17.23 -11.26 -13.47
N SER A 392 17.87 -12.34 -12.97
CA SER A 392 18.79 -12.27 -11.84
C SER A 392 19.94 -11.31 -12.09
N THR A 393 20.36 -10.58 -11.06
CA THR A 393 21.43 -9.58 -11.18
C THR A 393 22.86 -10.13 -11.04
N LYS A 394 23.05 -11.42 -10.75
CA LYS A 394 24.37 -12.03 -10.47
C LYS A 394 25.44 -11.86 -11.54
N LYS A 395 25.03 -11.71 -12.80
CA LYS A 395 25.93 -11.61 -13.95
C LYS A 395 25.77 -10.30 -14.74
N ILE A 396 25.10 -9.31 -14.16
CA ILE A 396 24.82 -8.03 -14.83
C ILE A 396 25.99 -7.07 -14.60
N LYS A 397 26.60 -6.58 -15.70
CA LYS A 397 27.53 -5.45 -15.68
C LYS A 397 26.74 -4.15 -15.84
N LYS A 398 27.09 -3.13 -15.08
CA LYS A 398 26.44 -1.81 -15.09
C LYS A 398 27.43 -0.73 -15.42
N GLU A 399 27.02 0.23 -16.26
CA GLU A 399 27.84 1.37 -16.67
C GLU A 399 27.01 2.65 -16.69
N LEU A 400 27.61 3.78 -16.34
CA LEU A 400 27.12 5.10 -16.71
C LEU A 400 27.76 5.54 -18.00
N VAL A 401 26.96 6.02 -18.92
CA VAL A 401 27.38 6.45 -20.25
C VAL A 401 27.02 7.91 -20.42
N PHE A 402 27.98 8.71 -20.83
CA PHE A 402 27.84 10.14 -21.07
C PHE A 402 28.01 10.41 -22.56
N TYR A 403 27.06 11.13 -23.15
CA TYR A 403 27.00 11.43 -24.59
C TYR A 403 27.03 12.94 -24.85
N LYS A 404 27.86 13.34 -25.81
CA LYS A 404 27.89 14.70 -26.35
C LYS A 404 28.37 14.65 -27.81
N ASP A 405 27.60 15.16 -28.74
CA ASP A 405 28.02 15.40 -30.14
C ASP A 405 28.77 14.23 -30.77
N GLY A 406 28.29 12.99 -30.59
CA GLY A 406 28.92 11.77 -31.08
C GLY A 406 30.06 11.21 -30.22
N THR A 407 30.47 11.95 -29.19
CA THR A 407 31.47 11.50 -28.20
C THR A 407 30.82 10.74 -27.09
N THR A 408 31.39 9.58 -26.72
CA THR A 408 30.90 8.74 -25.62
C THR A 408 31.99 8.55 -24.57
N LYS A 409 31.66 8.76 -23.32
CA LYS A 409 32.48 8.43 -22.16
C LYS A 409 31.75 7.45 -21.25
N THR A 410 32.44 6.44 -20.74
CA THR A 410 31.81 5.36 -19.97
C THR A 410 32.52 5.16 -18.65
N ILE A 411 31.75 4.88 -17.60
CA ILE A 411 32.25 4.56 -16.26
C ILE A 411 31.61 3.26 -15.81
N GLN A 412 32.45 2.28 -15.45
CA GLN A 412 31.99 1.01 -14.86
C GLN A 412 31.47 1.22 -13.45
N LEU A 413 30.28 0.70 -13.17
CA LEU A 413 29.67 0.70 -11.85
C LEU A 413 30.04 -0.60 -11.11
N LYS A 414 30.42 -0.48 -9.83
CA LYS A 414 30.61 -1.64 -8.97
C LYS A 414 29.28 -2.00 -8.30
N ASN A 415 28.90 -3.28 -8.36
CA ASN A 415 27.68 -3.75 -7.73
C ASN A 415 27.72 -3.59 -6.22
N SER A 416 26.61 -3.20 -5.62
CA SER A 416 26.41 -3.18 -4.18
C SER A 416 25.20 -4.01 -3.79
N LEU A 417 25.23 -4.60 -2.60
CA LEU A 417 24.18 -5.46 -2.09
C LEU A 417 22.89 -4.69 -1.80
N ARG A 418 21.79 -5.14 -2.39
CA ARG A 418 20.45 -4.54 -2.25
C ARG A 418 19.37 -5.62 -2.11
N THR A 419 19.40 -6.34 -0.99
CA THR A 419 18.41 -7.40 -0.68
C THR A 419 16.96 -6.88 -0.62
N ASP A 420 16.80 -5.59 -0.33
CA ASP A 420 15.51 -4.91 -0.38
C ASP A 420 14.90 -4.88 -1.78
N ILE A 421 15.70 -4.85 -2.83
CA ILE A 421 15.21 -4.82 -4.22
C ILE A 421 14.62 -6.19 -4.61
N SER A 422 15.26 -7.29 -4.24
CA SER A 422 14.71 -8.64 -4.43
C SER A 422 13.35 -8.78 -3.77
N TYR A 423 13.20 -8.28 -2.55
CA TYR A 423 11.92 -8.31 -1.84
C TYR A 423 10.87 -7.42 -2.50
N LEU A 424 11.20 -6.16 -2.81
CA LEU A 424 10.23 -5.18 -3.31
C LEU A 424 9.69 -5.52 -4.70
N PHE A 425 10.51 -6.12 -5.56
CA PHE A 425 10.17 -6.33 -6.97
C PHE A 425 9.83 -7.78 -7.32
N SER A 426 10.24 -8.75 -6.52
CA SER A 426 10.00 -10.16 -6.81
C SER A 426 9.58 -11.00 -5.61
N ASN A 427 9.37 -10.39 -4.44
CA ASN A 427 9.13 -11.11 -3.18
C ASN A 427 10.18 -12.22 -2.93
N ASN A 428 11.45 -11.94 -3.29
CA ASN A 428 12.61 -12.84 -3.26
C ASN A 428 12.50 -14.09 -4.18
N THR A 429 11.56 -14.14 -5.11
CA THR A 429 11.49 -15.23 -6.10
C THR A 429 12.53 -15.09 -7.21
N ILE A 430 13.07 -13.88 -7.41
CA ILE A 430 14.18 -13.57 -8.33
C ILE A 430 15.26 -12.82 -7.55
N ASP A 431 16.52 -13.22 -7.74
CA ASP A 431 17.65 -12.62 -7.07
C ASP A 431 18.07 -11.29 -7.71
N TYR A 432 17.64 -10.18 -7.13
CA TYR A 432 18.07 -8.83 -7.47
C TYR A 432 19.07 -8.25 -6.46
N ASN A 433 19.75 -9.09 -5.67
CA ASN A 433 20.61 -8.61 -4.59
C ASN A 433 21.76 -7.72 -5.06
N ASP A 434 22.29 -7.96 -6.26
CA ASP A 434 23.32 -7.13 -6.86
C ASP A 434 22.76 -5.98 -7.72
N ALA A 435 21.48 -5.62 -7.56
CA ALA A 435 20.87 -4.51 -8.30
C ALA A 435 21.48 -3.14 -7.96
N GLY A 436 21.96 -2.96 -6.73
CA GLY A 436 22.60 -1.72 -6.31
C GLY A 436 23.91 -1.45 -7.04
N PHE A 437 24.34 -0.21 -7.02
CA PHE A 437 25.68 0.18 -7.39
C PHE A 437 26.29 1.10 -6.33
N GLU A 438 27.58 0.89 -6.06
CA GLU A 438 28.32 1.70 -5.11
C GLU A 438 28.35 3.16 -5.55
N THR A 439 28.43 4.03 -4.56
CA THR A 439 28.63 5.45 -4.79
C THR A 439 29.92 5.66 -5.54
N ILE A 440 29.83 6.22 -6.73
CA ILE A 440 30.97 6.55 -7.55
C ILE A 440 31.26 8.02 -7.39
N GLU A 441 32.52 8.33 -7.13
CA GLU A 441 33.05 9.67 -7.20
C GLU A 441 33.66 9.88 -8.59
N VAL A 442 32.99 10.69 -9.40
CA VAL A 442 33.43 11.03 -10.76
C VAL A 442 33.95 12.46 -10.76
N ASN A 443 35.23 12.66 -11.02
CA ASN A 443 35.70 14.00 -11.33
C ASN A 443 35.19 14.42 -12.72
N VAL A 444 34.17 15.25 -12.73
CA VAL A 444 33.48 15.68 -13.97
C VAL A 444 34.42 16.42 -14.90
N ARG A 445 35.38 17.18 -14.37
CA ARG A 445 36.32 17.95 -15.16
C ARG A 445 37.33 17.08 -15.89
N ASP A 446 37.80 16.01 -15.25
CA ASP A 446 38.77 15.11 -15.86
C ASP A 446 38.11 14.21 -16.92
N LEU A 447 36.82 13.94 -16.76
CA LEU A 447 36.07 13.06 -17.64
C LEU A 447 35.40 13.78 -18.80
N LEU A 448 34.81 14.98 -18.57
CA LEU A 448 33.92 15.66 -19.50
C LEU A 448 34.46 17.05 -19.89
N GLU A 449 34.37 17.36 -21.16
CA GLU A 449 34.68 18.68 -21.71
C GLU A 449 33.53 19.66 -21.54
N GLU A 450 33.75 20.95 -21.83
CA GLU A 450 32.70 21.97 -21.86
C GLU A 450 31.58 21.59 -22.82
N GLY A 451 30.34 21.70 -22.38
CA GLY A 451 29.14 21.38 -23.16
C GLY A 451 28.00 20.81 -22.33
N GLU A 452 27.00 20.24 -23.00
CA GLU A 452 25.87 19.54 -22.40
C GLU A 452 25.98 18.04 -22.69
N TRP A 453 26.14 17.25 -21.64
CA TRP A 453 26.33 15.80 -21.71
C TRP A 453 25.04 15.10 -21.22
N LYS A 454 24.46 14.24 -22.05
CA LYS A 454 23.37 13.35 -21.64
C LYS A 454 23.93 12.16 -20.87
N ILE A 455 23.15 11.68 -19.90
CA ILE A 455 23.57 10.53 -19.08
C ILE A 455 22.58 9.39 -19.31
N SER A 456 23.12 8.20 -19.61
CA SER A 456 22.38 6.94 -19.68
C SER A 456 22.94 5.94 -18.69
N ILE A 457 22.14 4.94 -18.34
CA ILE A 457 22.58 3.74 -17.65
C ILE A 457 22.52 2.56 -18.60
N ARG A 458 23.63 1.82 -18.71
CA ARG A 458 23.76 0.65 -19.56
C ARG A 458 23.96 -0.59 -18.72
N LEU A 459 23.21 -1.64 -19.04
CA LEU A 459 23.34 -2.96 -18.45
C LEU A 459 23.72 -3.97 -19.54
N SER A 460 24.71 -4.81 -19.23
CA SER A 460 25.17 -5.87 -20.13
C SER A 460 25.01 -7.24 -19.48
N ILE A 461 24.36 -8.17 -20.16
CA ILE A 461 24.11 -9.54 -19.74
C ILE A 461 24.55 -10.46 -20.86
N GLY A 462 25.73 -11.11 -20.72
CA GLY A 462 26.31 -11.86 -21.83
C GLY A 462 26.55 -10.97 -23.06
N LYS A 463 25.92 -11.30 -24.19
CA LYS A 463 25.97 -10.50 -25.44
C LYS A 463 24.91 -9.40 -25.52
N THR A 464 23.92 -9.41 -24.63
CA THR A 464 22.80 -8.47 -24.64
C THR A 464 23.15 -7.19 -23.92
N VAL A 465 22.93 -6.05 -24.57
CA VAL A 465 23.15 -4.71 -24.00
C VAL A 465 21.84 -3.95 -24.03
N ILE A 466 21.46 -3.42 -22.87
CA ILE A 466 20.26 -2.60 -22.70
C ILE A 466 20.69 -1.25 -22.13
N GLU A 467 20.21 -0.19 -22.74
CA GLU A 467 20.56 1.16 -22.33
C GLU A 467 19.32 2.05 -22.29
N GLU A 468 19.18 2.84 -21.21
CA GLU A 468 18.13 3.83 -21.07
C GLU A 468 18.68 5.15 -20.53
N PRO A 469 18.08 6.30 -20.91
CA PRO A 469 18.39 7.58 -20.31
C PRO A 469 18.23 7.54 -18.79
N LEU A 470 19.16 8.16 -18.07
CA LEU A 470 19.15 8.19 -16.62
C LEU A 470 17.98 9.07 -16.11
N ARG A 471 16.99 8.44 -15.49
CA ARG A 471 15.82 9.13 -14.93
C ARG A 471 16.06 9.48 -13.47
N VAL A 472 15.92 10.75 -13.13
CA VAL A 472 16.14 11.26 -11.77
C VAL A 472 14.88 11.99 -11.30
N LEU A 473 14.44 11.76 -10.07
CA LEU A 473 13.32 12.50 -9.50
C LEU A 473 13.72 13.96 -9.21
N LEU A 474 12.89 14.91 -9.61
CA LEU A 474 13.11 16.36 -9.39
C LEU A 474 13.48 16.73 -7.94
N ALA A 475 12.96 15.97 -6.96
CA ALA A 475 13.27 16.17 -5.56
C ALA A 475 14.75 15.89 -5.19
N GLN A 476 15.41 15.02 -5.94
CA GLN A 476 16.79 14.61 -5.70
C GLN A 476 17.80 15.62 -6.28
N LEU A 477 17.40 16.36 -7.30
CA LEU A 477 18.27 17.33 -7.99
C LEU A 477 18.36 18.70 -7.30
N ARG A 478 17.51 18.99 -6.34
CA ARG A 478 17.27 20.39 -5.92
C ARG A 478 18.44 21.07 -5.19
N ASN A 479 19.40 20.33 -4.59
CA ASN A 479 20.30 20.96 -3.63
C ASN A 479 21.80 20.71 -3.76
N ASN A 480 22.24 19.72 -4.51
CA ASN A 480 23.67 19.40 -4.56
C ASN A 480 24.14 19.16 -6.01
N THR A 481 23.51 19.86 -6.96
CA THR A 481 23.72 19.62 -8.38
C THR A 481 24.34 20.80 -9.12
N LYS A 482 24.81 21.80 -8.37
CA LYS A 482 25.51 22.97 -8.94
C LYS A 482 26.84 23.17 -8.23
N TYR A 483 27.89 23.34 -9.00
CA TYR A 483 29.20 23.75 -8.54
C TYR A 483 29.73 24.91 -9.36
N GLN A 484 30.26 25.92 -8.72
CA GLN A 484 30.92 27.07 -9.35
C GLN A 484 32.33 27.15 -8.77
N ASN A 485 33.35 27.09 -9.64
CA ASN A 485 34.73 27.26 -9.25
C ASN A 485 35.15 28.73 -9.30
N GLU A 486 36.17 29.09 -8.49
CA GLU A 486 36.84 30.41 -8.55
C GLU A 486 37.36 30.69 -9.95
N ASN A 487 37.72 29.70 -10.73
CA ASN A 487 38.21 29.73 -12.13
C ASN A 487 37.10 29.81 -13.18
N SER A 488 35.90 30.31 -12.85
CA SER A 488 34.80 30.59 -13.76
C SER A 488 34.09 29.41 -14.47
N LEU A 489 34.17 28.18 -13.95
CA LEU A 489 33.37 27.06 -14.45
C LEU A 489 32.07 26.93 -13.66
N ASP A 490 30.96 26.75 -14.37
CA ASP A 490 29.63 26.48 -13.86
C ASP A 490 29.23 25.05 -14.30
N ILE A 491 29.22 24.11 -13.34
CA ILE A 491 28.85 22.72 -13.56
C ILE A 491 27.47 22.50 -12.93
N LYS A 492 26.50 22.01 -13.72
CA LYS A 492 25.13 21.77 -13.28
C LYS A 492 24.65 20.41 -13.75
N VAL A 493 24.01 19.67 -12.86
CA VAL A 493 23.17 18.55 -13.26
C VAL A 493 21.77 19.09 -13.51
N LEU A 494 21.27 18.92 -14.71
CA LEU A 494 19.98 19.40 -15.17
C LEU A 494 19.05 18.21 -15.39
N TYR A 495 17.76 18.50 -15.35
CA TYR A 495 16.72 17.54 -15.66
C TYR A 495 15.79 18.12 -16.72
N LYS A 496 15.81 17.53 -17.90
CA LYS A 496 15.03 17.97 -19.04
C LYS A 496 14.30 16.77 -19.64
N ASN A 497 13.00 16.87 -19.83
CA ASN A 497 12.16 15.79 -20.38
C ASN A 497 12.31 14.43 -19.65
N SER A 498 12.42 14.43 -18.32
CA SER A 498 12.66 13.23 -17.51
C SER A 498 14.05 12.61 -17.59
N GLU A 499 15.02 13.25 -18.24
CA GLU A 499 16.39 12.78 -18.42
C GLU A 499 17.40 13.66 -17.68
N ALA A 500 18.44 13.04 -17.13
CA ALA A 500 19.53 13.74 -16.48
C ALA A 500 20.58 14.18 -17.53
N THR A 501 21.03 15.42 -17.41
CA THR A 501 22.11 15.97 -18.20
C THR A 501 23.12 16.71 -17.33
N ILE A 502 24.41 16.69 -17.69
CA ILE A 502 25.42 17.52 -17.05
C ILE A 502 25.76 18.66 -18.01
N GLN A 503 25.66 19.87 -17.51
CA GLN A 503 26.05 21.06 -18.26
C GLN A 503 27.30 21.65 -17.66
N ILE A 504 28.36 21.82 -18.45
CA ILE A 504 29.63 22.43 -18.08
C ILE A 504 29.81 23.66 -18.97
N ARG A 505 29.90 24.85 -18.36
CA ARG A 505 30.05 26.13 -19.08
C ARG A 505 30.98 27.07 -18.36
N LYS A 506 31.72 27.90 -19.12
CA LYS A 506 32.34 29.10 -18.56
C LYS A 506 31.26 30.04 -18.02
N SER A 507 31.43 30.56 -16.83
CA SER A 507 30.51 31.45 -16.16
C SER A 507 31.11 32.83 -15.94
N ASN A 508 30.36 33.90 -16.21
CA ASN A 508 30.73 35.25 -15.87
C ASN A 508 29.97 35.79 -14.64
N TYR A 509 30.43 36.87 -14.07
CA TYR A 509 29.89 37.46 -12.83
C TYR A 509 28.40 37.77 -12.93
N MET A 510 27.92 38.33 -14.05
CA MET A 510 26.51 38.67 -14.27
C MET A 510 25.60 37.43 -14.20
N LYS A 511 26.03 36.33 -14.77
CA LYS A 511 25.24 35.10 -14.76
C LYS A 511 25.19 34.45 -13.37
N ARG A 512 26.24 34.64 -12.55
CA ARG A 512 26.22 34.24 -11.12
C ARG A 512 25.13 35.01 -10.35
N MET A 513 25.07 36.33 -10.50
CA MET A 513 24.05 37.18 -9.88
C MET A 513 22.62 36.77 -10.31
N MET A 514 22.40 36.51 -11.62
CA MET A 514 21.08 36.09 -12.12
C MET A 514 20.64 34.71 -11.56
N ASN A 515 21.53 33.78 -11.36
CA ASN A 515 21.24 32.49 -10.74
C ASN A 515 20.83 32.65 -9.27
N THR A 516 21.57 33.41 -8.49
CA THR A 516 21.25 33.72 -7.09
C THR A 516 19.90 34.45 -7.00
N TYR A 517 19.64 35.40 -7.87
CA TYR A 517 18.36 36.12 -7.96
C TYR A 517 17.19 35.16 -8.25
N SER A 518 17.37 34.19 -9.16
CA SER A 518 16.32 33.22 -9.50
C SER A 518 15.98 32.30 -8.33
N GLU A 519 16.98 31.91 -7.51
CA GLU A 519 16.76 31.10 -6.31
C GLU A 519 16.03 31.87 -5.22
N VAL A 520 16.43 33.09 -4.97
CA VAL A 520 15.75 33.99 -4.03
C VAL A 520 14.30 34.23 -4.47
N LYS A 521 14.07 34.51 -5.76
CA LYS A 521 12.72 34.69 -6.31
C LYS A 521 11.84 33.44 -6.15
N ARG A 522 12.43 32.23 -6.30
CA ARG A 522 11.71 30.98 -6.09
C ARG A 522 11.32 30.77 -4.63
N ALA A 523 12.22 31.05 -3.69
CA ALA A 523 11.98 30.96 -2.26
C ALA A 523 10.88 31.94 -1.82
N ILE A 524 10.96 33.20 -2.28
CA ILE A 524 9.92 34.20 -2.01
C ILE A 524 8.56 33.79 -2.57
N ARG A 525 8.52 33.22 -3.79
CA ARG A 525 7.26 32.73 -4.38
C ARG A 525 6.64 31.58 -3.58
N TYR A 526 7.46 30.71 -2.99
CA TYR A 526 6.99 29.65 -2.11
C TYR A 526 6.42 30.22 -0.81
N ASP A 527 7.17 31.12 -0.16
CA ASP A 527 6.74 31.75 1.09
C ASP A 527 5.40 32.52 0.89
N LEU A 528 5.27 33.26 -0.21
CA LEU A 528 4.00 33.92 -0.62
C LEU A 528 2.88 32.90 -0.91
N GLY A 529 3.23 31.75 -1.46
CA GLY A 529 2.29 30.64 -1.70
C GLY A 529 1.73 30.06 -0.41
N LEU A 530 2.54 29.94 0.65
CA LEU A 530 2.09 29.53 1.98
C LEU A 530 1.12 30.54 2.59
N PHE A 531 1.41 31.84 2.44
CA PHE A 531 0.52 32.91 2.88
C PHE A 531 -0.85 32.82 2.20
N LYS A 532 -0.88 32.70 0.86
CA LYS A 532 -2.13 32.56 0.07
C LYS A 532 -2.94 31.32 0.47
N ARG A 533 -2.30 30.22 0.84
CA ARG A 533 -2.95 28.98 1.32
C ARG A 533 -3.33 29.01 2.80
N LYS A 534 -3.12 30.13 3.48
CA LYS A 534 -3.37 30.31 4.92
C LYS A 534 -2.59 29.32 5.81
N ASN A 535 -1.46 28.79 5.32
CA ASN A 535 -0.56 27.96 6.13
C ASN A 535 0.43 28.82 6.89
N TYR A 536 -0.08 29.54 7.88
CA TYR A 536 0.70 30.47 8.69
C TYR A 536 1.71 29.77 9.61
N LYS A 537 1.44 28.53 10.02
CA LYS A 537 2.37 27.73 10.86
C LYS A 537 3.69 27.50 10.13
N ALA A 538 3.64 26.96 8.91
CA ALA A 538 4.83 26.71 8.11
C ALA A 538 5.56 28.02 7.76
N LEU A 539 4.84 29.06 7.40
CA LEU A 539 5.42 30.39 7.10
C LEU A 539 6.15 30.98 8.29
N LEU A 540 5.53 30.97 9.48
CA LEU A 540 6.18 31.46 10.71
C LEU A 540 7.41 30.62 11.06
N ALA A 541 7.37 29.29 10.89
CA ALA A 541 8.52 28.42 11.15
C ALA A 541 9.70 28.77 10.21
N ILE A 542 9.42 29.09 8.95
CA ILE A 542 10.42 29.54 7.98
C ILE A 542 11.01 30.90 8.39
N ILE A 543 10.17 31.87 8.76
CA ILE A 543 10.62 33.21 9.18
C ILE A 543 11.50 33.12 10.43
N PHE A 544 11.02 32.40 11.45
CA PHE A 544 11.79 32.19 12.69
C PHE A 544 13.10 31.44 12.45
N TYR A 545 13.11 30.46 11.58
CA TYR A 545 14.33 29.76 11.21
C TYR A 545 15.34 30.67 10.50
N LYS A 546 14.88 31.52 9.56
CA LYS A 546 15.74 32.50 8.88
C LYS A 546 16.35 33.52 9.85
N LEU A 547 15.58 33.95 10.87
CA LEU A 547 16.02 34.96 11.84
C LEU A 547 16.88 34.36 12.97
N PHE A 548 16.50 33.22 13.51
CA PHE A 548 17.03 32.67 14.75
C PHE A 548 17.63 31.26 14.63
N GLY A 549 17.56 30.65 13.46
CA GLY A 549 17.97 29.26 13.27
C GLY A 549 19.42 29.00 13.67
N SER A 550 20.35 29.86 13.30
CA SER A 550 21.75 29.72 13.66
C SER A 550 22.02 29.81 15.18
N TYR A 551 21.26 30.65 15.88
CA TYR A 551 21.35 30.75 17.33
C TYR A 551 20.87 29.49 18.02
N PHE A 552 19.65 29.01 17.64
CA PHE A 552 19.05 27.85 18.28
C PHE A 552 19.80 26.53 17.96
N ARG A 553 20.41 26.39 16.80
CA ARG A 553 21.24 25.23 16.46
C ARG A 553 22.44 25.04 17.39
N ARG A 554 23.00 26.11 17.92
CA ARG A 554 24.10 26.07 18.92
C ARG A 554 23.63 25.49 20.28
N LYS A 555 22.32 25.42 20.52
CA LYS A 555 21.73 24.85 21.74
C LYS A 555 21.75 23.33 21.79
N ASN A 556 22.19 22.66 20.72
CA ASN A 556 22.28 21.20 20.61
C ASN A 556 20.98 20.45 20.98
N ILE A 557 19.85 20.89 20.41
CA ILE A 557 18.52 20.38 20.71
C ILE A 557 18.34 18.96 20.19
N TRP A 558 17.83 18.07 21.04
CA TRP A 558 17.45 16.70 20.69
C TRP A 558 15.95 16.54 20.69
N LEU A 559 15.40 15.97 19.62
CA LEU A 559 13.99 15.61 19.56
C LEU A 559 13.85 14.08 19.68
N ILE A 560 13.06 13.66 20.65
CA ILE A 560 12.82 12.26 20.98
C ILE A 560 11.32 11.98 20.76
N GLY A 561 10.98 10.81 20.24
CA GLY A 561 9.58 10.41 20.07
C GLY A 561 9.44 8.96 19.64
N GLU A 562 8.21 8.50 19.64
CA GLU A 562 7.76 7.20 19.16
C GLU A 562 6.76 7.39 18.04
N ARG A 563 5.55 6.86 18.18
CA ARG A 563 4.38 7.29 17.40
C ARG A 563 3.87 8.60 17.95
N GLU A 564 3.03 9.27 17.22
CA GLU A 564 2.46 10.56 17.63
C GLU A 564 1.62 10.49 18.92
N ASP A 565 1.13 9.30 19.27
CA ASP A 565 0.20 9.03 20.37
C ASP A 565 0.78 8.13 21.49
N THR A 566 2.07 7.73 21.40
CA THR A 566 2.65 6.78 22.36
C THR A 566 3.87 7.32 23.12
N ALA A 567 4.01 6.90 24.39
CA ALA A 567 5.16 7.12 25.26
C ALA A 567 5.28 5.94 26.24
N GLN A 568 5.80 4.80 25.78
CA GLN A 568 5.94 3.58 26.57
C GLN A 568 7.04 2.62 26.07
N ASP A 569 7.77 2.99 25.02
CA ASP A 569 8.82 2.17 24.42
C ASP A 569 10.23 2.78 24.69
N ASN A 570 11.23 2.34 23.93
CA ASN A 570 12.63 2.72 24.12
C ASN A 570 12.87 4.25 24.15
N SER A 571 12.14 5.01 23.32
CA SER A 571 12.25 6.48 23.31
C SER A 571 11.75 7.11 24.61
N TYR A 572 10.65 6.59 25.14
CA TYR A 572 10.12 7.01 26.44
C TYR A 572 11.10 6.75 27.58
N HIS A 573 11.67 5.54 27.64
CA HIS A 573 12.62 5.18 28.70
C HIS A 573 13.91 6.02 28.64
N LEU A 574 14.46 6.21 27.42
CA LEU A 574 15.62 7.06 27.23
C LEU A 574 15.32 8.52 27.63
N PHE A 575 14.18 9.07 27.20
CA PHE A 575 13.78 10.43 27.55
C PHE A 575 13.62 10.60 29.05
N THR A 576 12.91 9.66 29.70
CA THR A 576 12.72 9.66 31.16
C THR A 576 14.06 9.62 31.91
N TYR A 577 14.99 8.78 31.46
CA TYR A 577 16.34 8.72 32.01
C TYR A 577 17.06 10.05 31.86
N ILE A 578 17.07 10.65 30.69
CA ILE A 578 17.69 11.95 30.41
C ILE A 578 17.10 13.03 31.33
N ARG A 579 15.77 13.14 31.41
CA ARG A 579 15.13 14.18 32.20
C ARG A 579 15.41 14.06 33.69
N LYS A 580 15.53 12.81 34.21
CA LYS A 580 15.79 12.55 35.64
C LYS A 580 17.26 12.67 36.01
N LYS A 581 18.19 12.26 35.15
CA LYS A 581 19.63 12.14 35.49
C LYS A 581 20.50 13.18 34.81
N HIS A 582 20.10 13.71 33.68
CA HIS A 582 20.84 14.67 32.84
C HIS A 582 19.93 15.81 32.37
N PRO A 583 19.31 16.60 33.31
CA PRO A 583 18.34 17.64 32.97
C PRO A 583 18.94 18.79 32.16
N ASP A 584 20.25 18.94 32.13
CA ASP A 584 21.05 19.87 31.32
C ASP A 584 21.01 19.53 29.81
N VAL A 585 20.78 18.29 29.43
CA VAL A 585 20.63 17.88 28.02
C VAL A 585 19.32 18.46 27.47
N PRO A 586 19.35 19.27 26.40
CA PRO A 586 18.15 19.90 25.85
C PRO A 586 17.34 18.92 24.99
N ALA A 587 16.88 17.86 25.63
CA ALA A 587 16.02 16.84 25.03
C ALA A 587 14.54 17.21 25.20
N PHE A 588 13.78 17.04 24.11
CA PHE A 588 12.35 17.33 24.05
C PHE A 588 11.60 16.10 23.51
N TYR A 589 10.49 15.74 24.13
CA TYR A 589 9.63 14.66 23.65
C TYR A 589 8.46 15.18 22.81
N ILE A 590 8.18 14.52 21.70
CA ILE A 590 7.10 14.87 20.79
C ILE A 590 5.96 13.88 20.97
N ILE A 591 4.76 14.37 21.31
CA ILE A 591 3.56 13.57 21.49
C ILE A 591 2.29 14.40 21.27
N ASN A 592 1.20 13.76 20.89
CA ASN A 592 -0.13 14.35 20.98
C ASN A 592 -0.58 14.38 22.45
N LYS A 593 -0.77 15.58 23.01
CA LYS A 593 -1.15 15.76 24.42
C LYS A 593 -2.55 15.24 24.76
N GLU A 594 -3.37 14.94 23.74
CA GLU A 594 -4.67 14.31 23.91
C GLU A 594 -4.61 12.77 24.02
N SER A 595 -3.42 12.19 23.78
CA SER A 595 -3.23 10.74 23.88
C SER A 595 -3.22 10.26 25.33
N ASN A 596 -3.65 9.01 25.55
CA ASN A 596 -3.65 8.37 26.87
C ASN A 596 -2.25 8.27 27.47
N ASP A 597 -1.20 8.13 26.61
CA ASP A 597 0.18 7.99 27.06
C ASP A 597 0.83 9.32 27.48
N TYR A 598 0.20 10.46 27.21
CA TYR A 598 0.70 11.76 27.66
C TYR A 598 0.96 11.81 29.17
N LYS A 599 0.07 11.18 29.96
CA LYS A 599 0.22 11.08 31.43
C LYS A 599 1.53 10.44 31.88
N ASN A 600 2.15 9.59 31.07
CA ASN A 600 3.41 8.92 31.40
C ASN A 600 4.60 9.89 31.43
N ILE A 601 4.51 11.02 30.72
CA ILE A 601 5.61 11.99 30.58
C ILE A 601 5.25 13.40 31.04
N GLU A 602 4.01 13.68 31.38
CA GLU A 602 3.49 15.00 31.72
C GLU A 602 4.36 15.73 32.78
N GLY A 603 4.79 15.04 33.83
CA GLY A 603 5.63 15.60 34.88
C GLY A 603 7.11 15.77 34.55
N LEU A 604 7.59 15.33 33.38
CA LEU A 604 9.03 15.34 33.04
C LEU A 604 9.50 16.66 32.41
N GLY A 605 8.58 17.53 32.00
CA GLY A 605 8.90 18.76 31.25
C GLY A 605 9.42 18.51 29.84
N ASN A 606 9.74 19.61 29.13
CA ASN A 606 10.28 19.54 27.76
C ASN A 606 9.42 18.75 26.77
N ILE A 607 8.11 18.89 26.81
CA ILE A 607 7.16 18.19 25.94
C ILE A 607 6.67 19.15 24.86
N ILE A 608 6.64 18.68 23.64
CA ILE A 608 6.16 19.40 22.44
C ILE A 608 4.90 18.72 21.91
N GLN A 609 3.82 19.51 21.76
CA GLN A 609 2.58 19.05 21.10
C GLN A 609 2.86 18.69 19.65
N TYR A 610 2.50 17.47 19.23
CA TYR A 610 2.60 17.02 17.83
C TYR A 610 1.81 17.96 16.89
N GLY A 611 2.37 18.26 15.73
CA GLY A 611 1.74 19.13 14.72
C GLY A 611 1.67 20.63 15.08
N SER A 612 2.22 21.07 16.24
CA SER A 612 2.28 22.49 16.63
C SER A 612 3.31 23.28 15.83
N PHE A 613 3.21 24.61 15.84
CA PHE A 613 4.28 25.49 15.34
C PHE A 613 5.63 25.16 15.97
N LYS A 614 5.67 25.00 17.31
CA LYS A 614 6.89 24.65 18.04
C LYS A 614 7.49 23.34 17.52
N HIS A 615 6.64 22.35 17.22
CA HIS A 615 7.10 21.08 16.65
C HIS A 615 7.82 21.30 15.31
N THR A 616 7.18 21.98 14.34
CA THR A 616 7.75 22.25 13.03
C THR A 616 9.04 23.07 13.13
N PHE A 617 9.06 24.10 13.97
CA PHE A 617 10.25 24.93 14.19
C PHE A 617 11.41 24.14 14.81
N TYR A 618 11.12 23.32 15.83
CA TYR A 618 12.14 22.48 16.48
C TYR A 618 12.71 21.42 15.55
N LEU A 619 11.93 20.86 14.65
CA LEU A 619 12.45 19.98 13.58
C LEU A 619 13.46 20.69 12.66
N LEU A 620 13.29 21.99 12.40
CA LEU A 620 14.23 22.76 11.59
C LEU A 620 15.54 23.08 12.31
N ILE A 621 15.52 23.21 13.65
CA ILE A 621 16.67 23.65 14.43
C ILE A 621 17.37 22.52 15.21
N CYS A 622 16.77 21.33 15.34
CA CYS A 622 17.33 20.24 16.12
C CYS A 622 18.64 19.71 15.52
N ASN A 623 19.53 19.25 16.39
CA ASN A 623 20.78 18.61 16.02
C ASN A 623 20.61 17.10 15.87
N LYS A 624 19.69 16.51 16.65
CA LYS A 624 19.41 15.07 16.63
C LYS A 624 17.94 14.78 16.66
N THR A 625 17.52 13.77 15.91
CA THR A 625 16.22 13.11 16.06
C THR A 625 16.44 11.68 16.52
N ILE A 626 15.73 11.25 17.55
CA ILE A 626 15.86 9.92 18.18
C ILE A 626 14.49 9.28 18.20
N ASN A 627 14.37 8.10 17.59
CA ASN A 627 13.09 7.43 17.48
C ASN A 627 13.23 5.90 17.55
N SER A 628 12.28 5.23 18.18
CA SER A 628 12.22 3.77 18.23
C SER A 628 11.41 3.16 17.08
N TYR A 629 10.75 3.98 16.25
CA TYR A 629 10.04 3.58 15.03
C TYR A 629 10.68 4.25 13.80
N SER A 630 9.94 5.05 13.03
CA SER A 630 10.45 5.78 11.88
C SER A 630 10.15 7.26 12.03
N GLU A 631 11.18 8.13 12.03
CA GLU A 631 10.99 9.58 12.14
C GLU A 631 10.12 10.14 11.03
N THR A 632 10.34 9.66 9.80
CA THR A 632 9.63 10.17 8.62
C THR A 632 8.13 9.90 8.70
N ALA A 633 7.74 8.76 9.27
CA ALA A 633 6.33 8.40 9.42
C ALA A 633 5.72 8.98 10.70
N ASN A 634 6.48 9.06 11.80
CA ASN A 634 5.94 9.28 13.13
C ASN A 634 6.34 10.63 13.77
N MET A 635 7.44 11.26 13.35
CA MET A 635 7.89 12.53 13.91
C MET A 635 7.78 13.70 12.93
N TYR A 636 7.97 13.46 11.61
CA TYR A 636 8.00 14.56 10.65
C TYR A 636 6.58 14.99 10.27
N THR A 637 6.24 16.23 10.58
CA THR A 637 4.97 16.84 10.15
C THR A 637 4.96 17.04 8.63
N ASP A 638 3.76 17.12 8.04
CA ASP A 638 3.62 17.40 6.61
C ASP A 638 4.15 18.79 6.25
N ASP A 639 3.99 19.77 7.16
CA ASP A 639 4.60 21.11 7.00
C ASP A 639 6.12 21.02 6.90
N TYR A 640 6.77 20.26 7.80
CA TYR A 640 8.22 20.05 7.75
C TYR A 640 8.67 19.36 6.48
N LYS A 641 8.02 18.26 6.10
CA LYS A 641 8.29 17.54 4.85
C LYS A 641 8.13 18.47 3.64
N HIS A 642 7.14 19.36 3.68
CA HIS A 642 6.88 20.31 2.60
C HIS A 642 7.93 21.42 2.56
N ILE A 643 8.35 21.97 3.70
CA ILE A 643 9.43 22.94 3.79
C ILE A 643 10.72 22.36 3.21
N LEU A 644 11.07 21.14 3.55
CA LEU A 644 12.29 20.48 3.05
C LEU A 644 12.28 20.24 1.52
N LYS A 645 11.12 20.25 0.84
CA LYS A 645 11.08 20.25 -0.63
C LYS A 645 11.64 21.54 -1.24
N TYR A 646 11.61 22.66 -0.51
CA TYR A 646 12.07 23.96 -0.99
C TYR A 646 13.36 24.43 -0.32
N TYR A 647 13.64 23.95 0.91
CA TYR A 647 14.83 24.24 1.71
C TYR A 647 15.47 22.94 2.25
N PRO A 648 15.88 22.00 1.39
CA PRO A 648 16.36 20.69 1.85
C PRO A 648 17.72 20.79 2.56
N GLU A 649 18.54 21.85 2.33
CA GLU A 649 19.76 22.14 3.08
C GLU A 649 19.51 22.39 4.58
N TRP A 650 18.26 22.62 4.97
CA TRP A 650 17.89 22.80 6.38
C TRP A 650 17.79 21.49 7.15
N GLN A 651 17.73 20.35 6.46
CA GLN A 651 17.82 19.04 7.10
C GLN A 651 19.28 18.70 7.43
N GLN A 652 19.73 19.08 8.61
CA GLN A 652 21.11 18.86 9.07
C GLN A 652 21.19 18.00 10.34
N ASN A 653 20.06 17.51 10.84
CA ASN A 653 20.00 16.70 12.04
C ASN A 653 20.59 15.30 11.84
N LYS A 654 21.30 14.80 12.85
CA LYS A 654 21.71 13.39 12.93
C LYS A 654 20.50 12.54 13.33
N LYS A 655 20.25 11.46 12.61
CA LYS A 655 19.15 10.53 12.88
C LYS A 655 19.65 9.37 13.72
N VAL A 656 19.00 9.11 14.85
CA VAL A 656 19.32 7.99 15.73
C VAL A 656 18.14 7.06 15.83
N PHE A 657 18.35 5.80 15.51
CA PHE A 657 17.35 4.75 15.63
C PHE A 657 17.66 3.89 16.86
N ILE A 658 16.73 3.84 17.80
CA ILE A 658 16.86 3.06 19.04
C ILE A 658 15.90 1.88 19.10
N GLN A 659 15.46 1.49 17.93
CA GLN A 659 14.57 0.38 17.57
C GLN A 659 13.36 0.14 18.50
N HIS A 660 12.40 -0.63 18.00
CA HIS A 660 11.18 -1.00 18.73
C HIS A 660 11.27 -2.39 19.36
N GLY A 661 12.00 -3.30 18.75
CA GLY A 661 12.19 -4.68 19.20
C GLY A 661 13.38 -5.32 18.52
N VAL A 662 13.88 -6.44 19.06
CA VAL A 662 15.03 -7.16 18.51
C VAL A 662 14.77 -7.55 17.05
N ILE A 663 15.66 -7.14 16.16
CA ILE A 663 15.58 -7.43 14.73
C ILE A 663 16.23 -8.78 14.44
N GLY A 664 15.48 -9.73 13.93
CA GLY A 664 16.01 -11.06 13.62
C GLY A 664 14.96 -12.13 13.42
N VAL A 665 13.79 -11.98 14.03
CA VAL A 665 12.65 -12.91 13.82
C VAL A 665 12.10 -12.79 12.40
N SER A 666 12.03 -11.56 11.88
CA SER A 666 11.50 -11.27 10.55
C SER A 666 12.48 -10.40 9.76
N ARG A 667 12.49 -10.59 8.44
CA ARG A 667 13.34 -9.80 7.55
C ARG A 667 12.72 -8.42 7.28
N VAL A 668 13.33 -7.37 7.81
CA VAL A 668 12.85 -5.98 7.72
C VAL A 668 13.86 -5.03 7.03
N ASN A 669 14.86 -5.58 6.35
CA ASN A 669 15.90 -4.82 5.64
C ASN A 669 15.32 -3.84 4.60
N HIS A 670 14.24 -4.20 3.90
CA HIS A 670 13.54 -3.33 2.94
C HIS A 670 12.93 -2.06 3.57
N VAL A 671 12.66 -2.10 4.88
CA VAL A 671 12.13 -0.94 5.62
C VAL A 671 13.26 -0.08 6.20
N LEU A 672 14.27 -0.70 6.80
CA LEU A 672 15.29 -0.05 7.63
C LEU A 672 16.66 0.11 6.93
N ASN A 673 16.74 -0.16 5.63
CA ASN A 673 17.96 0.00 4.85
C ASN A 673 18.55 1.42 4.94
N LYS A 674 19.88 1.54 5.02
CA LYS A 674 20.62 2.81 5.15
C LYS A 674 20.29 3.81 4.05
N ASN A 675 20.17 3.36 2.79
CA ASN A 675 19.86 4.24 1.67
C ASN A 675 18.46 4.87 1.78
N ARG A 676 17.53 4.17 2.44
CA ARG A 676 16.16 4.65 2.67
C ARG A 676 16.07 5.53 3.91
N MET A 677 16.67 5.09 5.03
CA MET A 677 16.47 5.72 6.33
C MET A 677 17.59 6.70 6.69
N GLY A 678 18.84 6.40 6.34
CA GLY A 678 20.00 7.27 6.56
C GLY A 678 20.27 7.54 8.03
N TYR A 679 20.15 6.52 8.90
CA TYR A 679 20.50 6.68 10.32
C TYR A 679 22.01 6.92 10.50
N SER A 680 22.33 7.90 11.31
CA SER A 680 23.72 8.17 11.72
C SER A 680 24.17 7.26 12.87
N LEU A 681 23.22 6.67 13.58
CA LEU A 681 23.46 5.70 14.65
C LEU A 681 22.27 4.75 14.75
N PHE A 682 22.57 3.46 14.80
CA PHE A 682 21.62 2.37 14.91
C PHE A 682 21.92 1.57 16.19
N VAL A 683 21.00 1.58 17.15
CA VAL A 683 21.15 0.86 18.42
C VAL A 683 20.62 -0.56 18.28
N VAL A 684 21.39 -1.54 18.72
CA VAL A 684 21.01 -2.96 18.67
C VAL A 684 21.17 -3.68 20.00
N SER A 685 20.50 -4.81 20.14
CA SER A 685 20.41 -5.61 21.35
C SER A 685 21.62 -6.49 21.60
N SER A 686 22.35 -6.88 20.55
CA SER A 686 23.43 -7.87 20.62
C SER A 686 24.42 -7.74 19.47
N GLN A 687 25.54 -8.45 19.61
CA GLN A 687 26.53 -8.55 18.54
C GLN A 687 25.98 -9.31 17.32
N PHE A 688 25.17 -10.33 17.53
CA PHE A 688 24.48 -11.06 16.46
C PHE A 688 23.60 -10.13 15.60
N GLU A 689 22.83 -9.26 16.26
CA GLU A 689 21.98 -8.29 15.58
C GLU A 689 22.82 -7.24 14.84
N LYS A 690 23.94 -6.78 15.43
CA LYS A 690 24.88 -5.86 14.76
C LYS A 690 25.40 -6.45 13.45
N GLU A 691 25.90 -7.70 13.49
CA GLU A 691 26.43 -8.37 12.31
C GLU A 691 25.37 -8.48 11.20
N HIS A 692 24.11 -8.78 11.57
CA HIS A 692 23.01 -8.82 10.64
C HIS A 692 22.73 -7.43 10.02
N ILE A 693 22.67 -6.37 10.83
CA ILE A 693 22.40 -5.01 10.36
C ILE A 693 23.52 -4.51 9.43
N VAL A 694 24.77 -4.74 9.79
CA VAL A 694 25.92 -4.36 8.93
C VAL A 694 25.86 -5.13 7.61
N LYS A 695 25.63 -6.44 7.67
CA LYS A 695 25.66 -7.31 6.49
C LYS A 695 24.50 -7.04 5.52
N GLU A 696 23.26 -6.84 6.02
CA GLU A 696 22.08 -6.83 5.16
C GLU A 696 21.40 -5.46 5.02
N PHE A 697 21.68 -4.48 5.90
CA PHE A 697 20.99 -3.17 5.85
C PHE A 697 21.89 -2.06 5.30
N GLY A 698 23.17 -2.34 5.04
CA GLY A 698 24.12 -1.42 4.43
C GLY A 698 24.66 -0.35 5.36
N TYR A 699 24.62 -0.57 6.68
CA TYR A 699 25.26 0.31 7.67
C TYR A 699 26.71 -0.10 7.90
N GLU A 700 27.57 0.87 8.23
CA GLU A 700 28.95 0.64 8.60
C GLU A 700 29.07 0.16 10.06
N GLU A 701 30.19 -0.49 10.38
CA GLU A 701 30.47 -1.01 11.72
C GLU A 701 30.36 0.04 12.84
N ASP A 702 30.80 1.26 12.58
CA ASP A 702 30.80 2.37 13.55
C ASP A 702 29.44 3.07 13.68
N GLU A 703 28.54 2.85 12.73
CA GLU A 703 27.17 3.35 12.76
C GLU A 703 26.22 2.44 13.58
N VAL A 704 26.61 1.18 13.83
CA VAL A 704 25.80 0.21 14.59
C VAL A 704 26.43 -0.07 15.94
N ILE A 705 25.68 0.23 17.00
CA ILE A 705 26.19 0.11 18.38
C ILE A 705 25.41 -0.93 19.19
N VAL A 706 26.14 -1.78 19.88
CA VAL A 706 25.60 -2.77 20.79
C VAL A 706 25.51 -2.18 22.19
N THR A 707 24.32 -1.86 22.64
CA THR A 707 24.07 -1.31 23.98
C THR A 707 22.95 -2.03 24.73
N GLY A 708 22.17 -2.88 24.07
CA GLY A 708 20.88 -3.32 24.56
C GLY A 708 19.78 -2.23 24.37
N LEU A 709 18.56 -2.52 24.77
CA LEU A 709 17.41 -1.66 24.57
C LEU A 709 17.13 -0.80 25.81
N ALA A 710 16.79 0.48 25.62
CA ALA A 710 16.56 1.44 26.70
C ALA A 710 15.48 0.96 27.71
N ARG A 711 14.41 0.32 27.23
CA ARG A 711 13.33 -0.19 28.08
C ARG A 711 13.75 -1.35 29.00
N TRP A 712 14.85 -2.03 28.70
CA TRP A 712 15.33 -3.14 29.52
C TRP A 712 15.81 -2.69 30.92
N ASP A 713 16.20 -1.44 31.05
CA ASP A 713 16.52 -0.86 32.39
C ASP A 713 15.33 -0.87 33.35
N ALA A 714 14.11 -0.88 32.85
CA ALA A 714 12.88 -0.91 33.62
C ALA A 714 12.28 -2.32 33.78
N LEU A 715 12.87 -3.33 33.14
CA LEU A 715 12.38 -4.70 33.21
C LEU A 715 12.97 -5.41 34.44
N LYS A 716 12.11 -5.65 35.41
CA LYS A 716 12.38 -6.47 36.59
C LYS A 716 11.32 -7.53 36.71
N ASP A 717 11.71 -8.71 37.19
CA ASP A 717 10.75 -9.75 37.50
C ASP A 717 9.95 -9.33 38.76
N GLU A 718 8.65 -9.17 38.59
CA GLU A 718 7.68 -8.83 39.62
C GLU A 718 6.59 -9.94 39.71
N SER A 719 6.90 -11.17 39.25
CA SER A 719 5.95 -12.26 39.30
C SER A 719 5.84 -12.84 40.71
N GLU A 720 4.64 -12.80 41.29
CA GLU A 720 4.35 -13.32 42.62
C GLU A 720 3.60 -14.67 42.61
N GLY A 721 2.91 -14.98 41.53
CA GLY A 721 2.03 -16.14 41.39
C GLY A 721 2.36 -17.05 40.22
N ASN A 722 1.39 -17.88 39.86
CA ASN A 722 1.45 -18.80 38.72
C ASN A 722 0.68 -18.24 37.50
N GLU A 723 1.01 -16.99 37.15
CA GLU A 723 0.33 -16.28 36.07
C GLU A 723 0.98 -16.57 34.70
N ILE A 724 0.16 -16.94 33.73
CA ILE A 724 0.55 -17.23 32.33
C ILE A 724 0.07 -16.10 31.43
N LEU A 725 0.95 -15.55 30.60
CA LEU A 725 0.61 -14.56 29.58
C LEU A 725 0.60 -15.21 28.20
N LEU A 726 -0.53 -15.12 27.49
CA LEU A 726 -0.67 -15.56 26.10
C LEU A 726 -0.76 -14.36 25.20
N MET A 727 0.30 -14.09 24.40
CA MET A 727 0.41 -12.94 23.48
C MET A 727 0.76 -13.39 22.07
N PRO A 728 -0.21 -13.71 21.21
CA PRO A 728 0.05 -14.08 19.82
C PRO A 728 0.30 -12.87 18.92
N THR A 729 1.11 -13.06 17.87
CA THR A 729 1.32 -12.11 16.78
C THR A 729 0.10 -12.12 15.85
N TRP A 730 -0.24 -10.97 15.27
CA TRP A 730 -1.30 -10.87 14.27
C TRP A 730 -0.89 -11.49 12.92
N ARG A 731 -1.86 -11.71 12.03
CA ARG A 731 -1.63 -12.27 10.70
C ARG A 731 -1.99 -11.22 9.64
N SER A 732 -1.03 -10.79 8.84
CA SER A 732 -1.19 -9.68 7.87
C SER A 732 -2.20 -9.96 6.76
N TRP A 733 -2.46 -11.22 6.46
CA TRP A 733 -3.43 -11.65 5.45
C TRP A 733 -4.88 -11.74 5.97
N ILE A 734 -5.07 -11.66 7.28
CA ILE A 734 -6.39 -11.62 7.90
C ILE A 734 -6.82 -10.16 7.98
N LYS A 735 -7.83 -9.78 7.17
CA LYS A 735 -8.27 -8.39 7.02
C LYS A 735 -9.68 -8.13 7.54
N THR A 736 -10.48 -9.18 7.72
CA THR A 736 -11.88 -9.07 8.12
C THR A 736 -12.19 -9.96 9.33
N LYS A 737 -13.31 -9.67 10.03
CA LYS A 737 -13.81 -10.48 11.15
C LYS A 737 -14.05 -11.94 10.74
N ASP A 738 -14.66 -12.14 9.58
CA ASP A 738 -14.99 -13.49 9.08
C ASP A 738 -13.72 -14.28 8.75
N GLN A 739 -12.75 -13.65 8.07
CA GLN A 739 -11.43 -14.26 7.83
C GLN A 739 -10.74 -14.61 9.15
N LEU A 740 -10.87 -13.78 10.19
CA LEU A 740 -10.32 -14.07 11.50
C LEU A 740 -10.98 -15.31 12.10
N ILE A 741 -12.29 -15.31 12.20
CA ILE A 741 -13.07 -16.40 12.85
C ILE A 741 -12.85 -17.75 12.13
N THR A 742 -12.73 -17.75 10.81
CA THR A 742 -12.54 -18.96 9.99
C THR A 742 -11.08 -19.36 9.84
N SER A 743 -10.12 -18.51 10.27
CA SER A 743 -8.70 -18.81 10.14
C SER A 743 -8.24 -19.93 11.08
N LYS A 744 -7.26 -20.73 10.61
CA LYS A 744 -6.54 -21.69 11.46
C LYS A 744 -5.95 -21.01 12.70
N TYR A 745 -5.41 -19.77 12.51
CA TYR A 745 -4.87 -18.94 13.57
C TYR A 745 -5.86 -18.76 14.73
N TRP A 746 -7.05 -18.24 14.45
CA TRP A 746 -8.06 -17.97 15.48
C TRP A 746 -8.63 -19.25 16.09
N GLN A 747 -8.97 -20.22 15.25
CA GLN A 747 -9.55 -21.48 15.68
C GLN A 747 -8.62 -22.25 16.62
N THR A 748 -7.31 -22.27 16.35
CA THR A 748 -6.34 -22.95 17.22
C THR A 748 -6.25 -22.28 18.59
N TYR A 749 -6.16 -20.94 18.64
CA TYR A 749 -6.16 -20.25 19.95
C TYR A 749 -7.48 -20.41 20.69
N MET A 750 -8.62 -20.34 19.98
CA MET A 750 -9.94 -20.57 20.60
C MET A 750 -10.11 -22.00 21.11
N SER A 751 -9.60 -23.01 20.40
CA SER A 751 -9.60 -24.39 20.85
C SER A 751 -8.75 -24.59 22.10
N PHE A 752 -7.57 -23.98 22.13
CA PHE A 752 -6.70 -23.99 23.31
C PHE A 752 -7.40 -23.40 24.55
N LEU A 753 -7.94 -22.17 24.39
CA LEU A 753 -8.60 -21.46 25.51
C LEU A 753 -9.88 -22.12 25.98
N LYS A 754 -10.54 -22.96 25.17
CA LYS A 754 -11.76 -23.71 25.49
C LYS A 754 -11.48 -25.14 25.96
N SER A 755 -10.23 -25.61 25.90
CA SER A 755 -9.93 -27.02 26.22
C SER A 755 -10.17 -27.32 27.70
N LYS A 756 -10.80 -28.46 27.98
CA LYS A 756 -11.07 -28.92 29.35
C LYS A 756 -9.79 -29.21 30.10
N GLU A 757 -8.79 -29.70 29.39
CA GLU A 757 -7.47 -30.04 29.93
C GLU A 757 -6.76 -28.79 30.44
N LEU A 758 -6.85 -27.66 29.72
CA LEU A 758 -6.33 -26.37 30.19
C LEU A 758 -7.08 -25.92 31.45
N HIS A 759 -8.41 -25.96 31.44
CA HIS A 759 -9.21 -25.51 32.58
C HIS A 759 -8.91 -26.30 33.85
N GLN A 760 -8.87 -27.64 33.74
CA GLN A 760 -8.50 -28.53 34.83
C GLN A 760 -7.08 -28.24 35.33
N MET A 761 -6.12 -28.03 34.42
CA MET A 761 -4.74 -27.70 34.81
C MET A 761 -4.65 -26.38 35.57
N LEU A 762 -5.39 -25.33 35.12
CA LEU A 762 -5.42 -24.03 35.78
C LEU A 762 -5.97 -24.14 37.20
N GLU A 763 -7.00 -24.97 37.41
CA GLU A 763 -7.58 -25.24 38.75
C GLU A 763 -6.63 -26.04 39.64
N GLU A 764 -6.17 -27.19 39.18
CA GLU A 764 -5.34 -28.12 39.96
C GLU A 764 -3.98 -27.54 40.39
N LYS A 765 -3.43 -26.61 39.61
CA LYS A 765 -2.12 -26.02 39.85
C LYS A 765 -2.20 -24.57 40.35
N ASP A 766 -3.40 -24.10 40.65
CA ASP A 766 -3.65 -22.70 41.08
C ASP A 766 -2.98 -21.70 40.13
N MET A 767 -3.27 -21.84 38.81
CA MET A 767 -2.74 -20.98 37.78
C MET A 767 -3.83 -20.08 37.22
N THR A 768 -3.43 -18.91 36.68
CA THR A 768 -4.28 -18.03 35.86
C THR A 768 -3.66 -17.78 34.50
N LEU A 769 -4.49 -17.53 33.51
CA LEU A 769 -4.05 -17.23 32.15
C LEU A 769 -4.62 -15.89 31.71
N THR A 770 -3.76 -14.97 31.27
CA THR A 770 -4.13 -13.71 30.66
C THR A 770 -3.95 -13.82 29.13
N PHE A 771 -5.03 -13.72 28.37
CA PHE A 771 -5.01 -13.66 26.92
C PHE A 771 -5.02 -12.21 26.46
N PHE A 772 -3.94 -11.79 25.78
CA PHE A 772 -3.78 -10.44 25.25
C PHE A 772 -3.54 -10.50 23.73
N PRO A 773 -4.60 -10.59 22.90
CA PRO A 773 -4.46 -10.63 21.46
C PRO A 773 -3.91 -9.31 20.93
N HIS A 774 -3.10 -9.38 19.87
CA HIS A 774 -2.50 -8.20 19.25
C HIS A 774 -3.55 -7.17 18.83
N TYR A 775 -3.25 -5.87 18.97
CA TYR A 775 -4.22 -4.79 18.69
C TYR A 775 -4.83 -4.82 17.28
N GLN A 776 -4.09 -5.29 16.27
CA GLN A 776 -4.62 -5.48 14.91
C GLN A 776 -5.69 -6.57 14.87
N THR A 777 -5.52 -7.65 15.62
CA THR A 777 -6.54 -8.70 15.76
C THR A 777 -7.77 -8.17 16.48
N GLN A 778 -7.60 -7.37 17.54
CA GLN A 778 -8.70 -6.76 18.27
C GLN A 778 -9.52 -5.79 17.42
N LYS A 779 -8.88 -5.03 16.51
CA LYS A 779 -9.56 -4.13 15.57
C LYS A 779 -10.54 -4.84 14.62
N LEU A 780 -10.35 -6.14 14.39
CA LEU A 780 -11.25 -6.92 13.54
C LEU A 780 -12.58 -7.25 14.21
N GLY A 781 -12.74 -6.91 15.51
CA GLY A 781 -14.03 -6.96 16.21
C GLY A 781 -14.56 -8.36 16.46
N ALA A 782 -13.71 -9.39 16.51
CA ALA A 782 -14.15 -10.72 16.93
C ALA A 782 -14.42 -10.70 18.44
N GLU A 783 -15.61 -11.15 18.79
CA GLU A 783 -15.97 -11.32 20.20
C GLU A 783 -15.24 -12.53 20.76
N THR A 784 -14.60 -12.34 21.92
CA THR A 784 -14.04 -13.45 22.69
C THR A 784 -15.08 -13.91 23.69
N PRO A 785 -15.46 -15.19 23.71
CA PRO A 785 -16.37 -15.71 24.73
C PRO A 785 -15.71 -15.67 26.11
N VAL A 786 -16.51 -15.75 27.15
CA VAL A 786 -16.00 -16.09 28.48
C VAL A 786 -15.57 -17.55 28.45
N PHE A 787 -14.28 -17.81 28.71
CA PHE A 787 -13.72 -19.16 28.63
C PHE A 787 -13.86 -19.90 29.98
N HIS A 788 -13.28 -19.32 31.02
CA HIS A 788 -13.18 -19.88 32.34
C HIS A 788 -12.88 -18.75 33.36
N GLU A 789 -13.24 -18.89 34.63
CA GLU A 789 -12.98 -17.85 35.64
C GLU A 789 -11.47 -17.51 35.82
N ARG A 790 -10.59 -18.48 35.55
CA ARG A 790 -9.13 -18.32 35.63
C ARG A 790 -8.50 -17.84 34.32
N ILE A 791 -9.32 -17.51 33.30
CA ILE A 791 -8.85 -16.97 32.01
C ILE A 791 -9.38 -15.55 31.84
N LYS A 792 -8.48 -14.58 31.87
CA LYS A 792 -8.79 -13.17 31.65
C LYS A 792 -8.44 -12.77 30.21
N VAL A 793 -9.34 -12.11 29.52
CA VAL A 793 -9.07 -11.51 28.20
C VAL A 793 -8.93 -10.01 28.38
N LEU A 794 -7.79 -9.45 27.92
CA LEU A 794 -7.49 -8.02 28.04
C LEU A 794 -7.63 -7.32 26.69
N LYS A 795 -8.12 -6.09 26.74
CA LYS A 795 -8.19 -5.18 25.59
C LYS A 795 -7.04 -4.18 25.61
N GLN A 796 -6.72 -3.66 24.42
CA GLN A 796 -5.72 -2.62 24.27
C GLN A 796 -6.08 -1.39 25.12
N GLY A 797 -5.13 -0.93 25.93
CA GLY A 797 -5.29 0.25 26.78
C GLY A 797 -5.75 -0.06 28.23
N GLU A 798 -6.17 -1.29 28.54
CA GLU A 798 -6.50 -1.69 29.92
C GLU A 798 -5.24 -1.84 30.78
N GLU A 799 -4.17 -2.43 30.19
CA GLU A 799 -2.87 -2.55 30.83
C GLU A 799 -1.74 -2.30 29.83
N THR A 800 -0.55 -1.91 30.32
CA THR A 800 0.64 -1.78 29.48
C THR A 800 1.29 -3.14 29.26
N VAL A 801 1.87 -3.35 28.06
CA VAL A 801 2.62 -4.58 27.76
C VAL A 801 3.73 -4.81 28.79
N GLN A 802 4.44 -3.75 29.19
CA GLN A 802 5.51 -3.86 30.17
C GLN A 802 5.04 -4.35 31.53
N SER A 803 3.87 -3.88 32.02
CA SER A 803 3.26 -4.36 33.29
C SER A 803 2.94 -5.85 33.19
N LEU A 804 2.33 -6.26 32.06
CA LEU A 804 2.00 -7.67 31.81
C LEU A 804 3.25 -8.54 31.81
N LEU A 805 4.30 -8.12 31.11
CA LEU A 805 5.57 -8.87 31.04
C LEU A 805 6.21 -9.03 32.44
N LYS A 806 6.17 -8.00 33.27
CA LYS A 806 6.81 -8.01 34.62
C LYS A 806 6.11 -8.94 35.59
N ARG A 807 4.78 -8.95 35.67
CA ARG A 807 4.03 -9.70 36.64
C ARG A 807 3.81 -11.19 36.29
N HIS A 808 3.73 -11.54 35.01
CA HIS A 808 3.50 -12.93 34.61
C HIS A 808 4.78 -13.77 34.69
N ARG A 809 4.62 -15.02 35.12
CA ARG A 809 5.75 -15.95 35.29
C ARG A 809 6.13 -16.72 34.05
N LEU A 810 5.19 -16.94 33.13
CA LEU A 810 5.37 -17.67 31.88
C LEU A 810 4.77 -16.87 30.73
N LEU A 811 5.49 -16.75 29.60
CA LEU A 811 4.99 -16.23 28.34
C LEU A 811 4.76 -17.36 27.33
N ILE A 812 3.57 -17.38 26.74
CA ILE A 812 3.25 -18.17 25.55
C ILE A 812 3.08 -17.19 24.40
N THR A 813 3.88 -17.34 23.37
CA THR A 813 3.81 -16.50 22.17
C THR A 813 4.16 -17.32 20.94
N ASP A 814 4.21 -16.69 19.75
CA ASP A 814 4.54 -17.37 18.50
C ASP A 814 5.78 -16.77 17.82
N TYR A 815 5.64 -15.61 17.15
CA TYR A 815 6.71 -14.92 16.40
C TYR A 815 7.02 -13.53 16.97
N SER A 816 6.54 -13.22 18.15
CA SER A 816 6.62 -11.89 18.73
C SER A 816 7.98 -11.60 19.37
N THR A 817 8.50 -10.40 19.10
CA THR A 817 9.76 -9.93 19.70
C THR A 817 9.65 -9.60 21.20
N VAL A 818 8.47 -9.58 21.79
CA VAL A 818 8.29 -9.46 23.25
C VAL A 818 8.90 -10.63 24.02
N SER A 819 9.13 -11.79 23.34
CA SER A 819 9.83 -12.94 23.91
C SER A 819 11.23 -12.58 24.42
N PHE A 820 11.94 -11.67 23.73
CA PHE A 820 13.27 -11.21 24.15
C PHE A 820 13.22 -10.37 25.42
N ASP A 821 12.20 -9.53 25.57
CA ASP A 821 11.98 -8.74 26.80
C ASP A 821 11.70 -9.66 27.98
N PHE A 822 10.93 -10.73 27.77
CA PHE A 822 10.61 -11.72 28.78
C PHE A 822 11.85 -12.54 29.17
N ALA A 823 12.61 -12.98 28.18
CA ALA A 823 13.88 -13.70 28.42
C ALA A 823 14.96 -12.81 29.08
N TYR A 824 14.94 -11.49 28.84
CA TYR A 824 15.82 -10.54 29.52
C TYR A 824 15.64 -10.58 31.05
N MET A 825 14.42 -10.84 31.52
CA MET A 825 14.09 -11.03 32.95
C MET A 825 14.38 -12.45 33.45
N ASN A 826 15.02 -13.33 32.67
CA ASN A 826 15.27 -14.75 32.93
C ASN A 826 13.98 -15.58 33.13
N LYS A 827 12.88 -15.19 32.49
CA LYS A 827 11.61 -15.88 32.56
C LYS A 827 11.41 -16.84 31.40
N PRO A 828 10.70 -17.97 31.59
CA PRO A 828 10.49 -18.98 30.56
C PRO A 828 9.51 -18.49 29.47
N VAL A 829 9.81 -18.86 28.22
CA VAL A 829 8.96 -18.61 27.06
C VAL A 829 8.61 -19.92 26.38
N ILE A 830 7.36 -20.10 25.95
CA ILE A 830 6.92 -21.18 25.06
C ILE A 830 6.55 -20.55 23.71
N PHE A 831 7.09 -21.09 22.63
CA PHE A 831 6.82 -20.66 21.26
C PHE A 831 5.78 -21.58 20.61
N PHE A 832 4.53 -21.13 20.48
CA PHE A 832 3.44 -21.88 19.87
C PHE A 832 3.31 -21.56 18.38
N GLN A 833 3.99 -22.35 17.53
CA GLN A 833 4.20 -22.09 16.11
C GLN A 833 3.52 -23.14 15.22
N PHE A 834 2.21 -23.27 15.30
CA PHE A 834 1.39 -24.25 14.55
C PHE A 834 1.17 -23.88 13.07
N ASP A 835 1.50 -22.67 12.66
CA ASP A 835 1.28 -22.13 11.32
C ASP A 835 2.56 -21.54 10.70
N TYR A 836 3.73 -22.12 11.02
CA TYR A 836 5.05 -21.62 10.64
C TYR A 836 5.18 -21.31 9.14
N ASP A 837 4.87 -22.27 8.28
CA ASP A 837 5.01 -22.13 6.82
C ASP A 837 4.04 -21.06 6.28
N GLU A 838 2.79 -21.04 6.79
CA GLU A 838 1.81 -20.02 6.40
C GLU A 838 2.26 -18.63 6.85
N PHE A 839 2.82 -18.49 8.05
CA PHE A 839 3.28 -17.21 8.57
C PHE A 839 4.41 -16.63 7.72
N TYR A 840 5.44 -17.40 7.42
CA TYR A 840 6.59 -16.90 6.66
C TYR A 840 6.35 -16.81 5.16
N SER A 841 5.36 -17.49 4.63
CA SER A 841 4.95 -17.30 3.22
C SER A 841 4.04 -16.07 3.01
N ARG A 842 3.28 -15.64 4.04
CA ARG A 842 2.20 -14.65 3.86
C ARG A 842 2.34 -13.37 4.71
N HIS A 843 3.16 -13.38 5.77
CA HIS A 843 3.31 -12.23 6.69
C HIS A 843 4.64 -11.50 6.50
N TYR A 844 5.74 -12.18 6.80
CA TYR A 844 7.11 -11.70 6.67
C TYR A 844 8.00 -12.82 6.14
N ASN A 845 9.07 -12.47 5.46
CA ASN A 845 10.13 -13.43 5.19
C ASN A 845 10.88 -13.77 6.49
N GLU A 846 11.37 -14.99 6.57
CA GLU A 846 12.15 -15.48 7.70
C GLU A 846 13.39 -14.62 7.92
N GLY A 847 13.65 -14.25 9.18
CA GLY A 847 14.82 -13.52 9.59
C GLY A 847 16.05 -14.42 9.75
N PRO A 848 17.17 -13.87 10.25
CA PRO A 848 18.39 -14.66 10.47
C PRO A 848 18.34 -15.61 11.70
N ILE A 849 17.30 -15.50 12.53
CA ILE A 849 17.12 -16.38 13.69
C ILE A 849 16.54 -17.70 13.24
N ASN A 850 17.29 -18.80 13.44
CA ASN A 850 16.79 -20.15 13.17
C ASN A 850 15.84 -20.58 14.30
N HIS A 851 14.54 -20.73 13.98
CA HIS A 851 13.52 -21.03 14.97
C HIS A 851 13.66 -22.42 15.61
N LYS A 852 14.37 -23.38 14.98
CA LYS A 852 14.60 -24.72 15.53
C LYS A 852 15.79 -24.73 16.49
N GLU A 853 16.82 -23.92 16.24
CA GLU A 853 18.10 -23.99 16.92
C GLU A 853 18.34 -22.82 17.88
N ASP A 854 17.89 -21.63 17.52
CA ASP A 854 18.26 -20.38 18.21
C ASP A 854 17.26 -19.95 19.30
N LEU A 855 16.00 -20.41 19.24
CA LEU A 855 15.01 -19.98 20.22
C LEU A 855 15.33 -20.50 21.64
N PHE A 856 15.06 -19.66 22.62
CA PHE A 856 15.40 -19.85 24.04
C PHE A 856 14.23 -20.41 24.84
N GLY A 857 13.36 -21.19 24.22
CA GLY A 857 12.23 -21.91 24.82
C GLY A 857 11.73 -23.02 23.88
N PRO A 858 10.88 -23.92 24.38
CA PRO A 858 10.33 -24.98 23.55
C PRO A 858 9.45 -24.41 22.44
N VAL A 859 9.63 -24.93 21.24
CA VAL A 859 8.76 -24.68 20.07
C VAL A 859 7.77 -25.83 19.96
N VAL A 860 6.48 -25.51 20.05
CA VAL A 860 5.38 -26.49 20.04
C VAL A 860 4.36 -26.14 18.95
N THR A 861 3.70 -27.15 18.40
CA THR A 861 2.81 -27.01 17.25
C THR A 861 1.38 -27.51 17.51
N ASP A 862 1.16 -28.21 18.62
CA ASP A 862 -0.13 -28.80 18.98
C ASP A 862 -0.52 -28.53 20.42
N LEU A 863 -1.76 -28.85 20.78
CA LEU A 863 -2.33 -28.52 22.08
C LEU A 863 -1.77 -29.37 23.22
N ASP A 864 -1.45 -30.63 22.96
CA ASP A 864 -0.90 -31.49 24.00
C ASP A 864 0.52 -31.07 24.38
N ALA A 865 1.32 -30.74 23.37
CA ALA A 865 2.68 -30.27 23.60
C ALA A 865 2.74 -28.94 24.35
N ILE A 866 1.79 -28.01 24.12
CA ILE A 866 1.76 -26.74 24.86
C ILE A 866 1.38 -26.98 26.33
N LEU A 867 0.38 -27.83 26.62
CA LEU A 867 -0.02 -28.17 27.98
C LEU A 867 1.11 -28.84 28.76
N GLN A 868 1.79 -29.81 28.16
CA GLN A 868 2.96 -30.44 28.76
C GLN A 868 4.09 -29.45 29.03
N SER A 869 4.36 -28.54 28.09
CA SER A 869 5.38 -27.50 28.26
C SER A 869 5.05 -26.54 29.42
N ILE A 870 3.78 -26.15 29.60
CA ILE A 870 3.34 -25.35 30.75
C ILE A 870 3.68 -26.08 32.06
N LEU A 871 3.29 -27.34 32.20
CA LEU A 871 3.57 -28.15 33.41
C LEU A 871 5.06 -28.26 33.71
N HIS A 872 5.87 -28.45 32.66
CA HIS A 872 7.33 -28.54 32.81
C HIS A 872 7.96 -27.22 33.26
N CYS A 873 7.44 -26.06 32.81
CA CYS A 873 7.90 -24.74 33.27
C CYS A 873 7.75 -24.55 34.77
N PHE A 874 6.59 -24.89 35.30
CA PHE A 874 6.29 -24.68 36.71
C PHE A 874 6.92 -25.71 37.65
N LYS A 875 7.28 -26.92 37.15
CA LYS A 875 7.98 -27.95 37.92
C LYS A 875 9.50 -27.73 38.01
N GLY A 876 10.06 -26.70 37.38
CA GLY A 876 11.51 -26.45 37.35
C GLY A 876 12.31 -27.59 36.67
N SER A 877 11.75 -28.21 35.65
CA SER A 877 12.33 -29.39 35.01
C SER A 877 13.60 -29.08 34.21
N ARG A 878 14.49 -30.07 34.06
CA ARG A 878 15.72 -30.01 33.26
C ARG A 878 15.48 -29.56 31.79
N LEU A 879 14.27 -29.66 31.29
CA LEU A 879 13.91 -29.23 29.91
C LEU A 879 14.23 -27.77 29.64
N PHE A 880 14.00 -26.86 30.61
CA PHE A 880 14.32 -25.47 30.48
C PHE A 880 15.82 -25.16 30.66
N TYR A 881 16.59 -26.02 31.34
CA TYR A 881 18.05 -25.89 31.40
C TYR A 881 18.71 -25.95 30.01
N ASN A 882 18.14 -26.73 29.08
CA ASN A 882 18.67 -26.84 27.70
C ASN A 882 18.51 -25.54 26.90
N PHE A 883 17.62 -24.65 27.32
CA PHE A 883 17.41 -23.35 26.69
C PHE A 883 18.12 -22.20 27.43
N GLN A 884 18.61 -22.46 28.66
CA GLN A 884 19.39 -21.48 29.39
C GLN A 884 20.67 -21.14 28.60
N ASN A 885 20.95 -19.84 28.54
CA ASN A 885 22.08 -19.24 27.83
C ASN A 885 21.88 -19.07 26.29
N LYS A 886 20.88 -19.65 25.64
CA LYS A 886 20.62 -19.35 24.21
C LYS A 886 20.26 -17.89 24.00
N GLU A 887 19.55 -17.27 24.96
CA GLU A 887 19.20 -15.85 24.92
C GLU A 887 20.42 -14.93 24.92
N LYS A 888 21.58 -15.38 25.46
CA LYS A 888 22.81 -14.59 25.48
C LYS A 888 23.33 -14.22 24.09
N LYS A 889 22.99 -14.99 23.06
CA LYS A 889 23.25 -14.67 21.67
C LYS A 889 22.60 -13.36 21.25
N PHE A 890 21.42 -13.07 21.82
CA PHE A 890 20.54 -11.96 21.41
C PHE A 890 20.45 -10.82 22.41
N LEU A 891 20.91 -11.03 23.63
CA LEU A 891 20.72 -10.09 24.74
C LEU A 891 22.07 -9.71 25.35
N VAL A 892 22.39 -8.42 25.32
CA VAL A 892 23.54 -7.90 26.05
C VAL A 892 23.09 -7.45 27.45
N ARG A 893 23.84 -7.92 28.48
CA ARG A 893 23.67 -7.46 29.87
C ARG A 893 24.94 -6.71 30.28
N GLY A 894 24.87 -5.38 30.28
CA GLY A 894 26.00 -4.53 30.63
C GLY A 894 26.15 -4.32 32.13
N LYS A 895 27.35 -3.84 32.55
CA LYS A 895 27.56 -3.36 33.93
C LYS A 895 26.91 -1.99 34.21
N THR A 896 26.57 -1.25 33.16
CA THR A 896 25.91 0.06 33.21
C THR A 896 24.50 -0.04 32.64
N LEU A 897 23.63 0.90 32.98
CA LEU A 897 22.29 0.99 32.44
C LEU A 897 22.35 1.17 30.92
N HIS A 898 21.40 0.56 30.18
CA HIS A 898 21.30 0.67 28.74
C HIS A 898 21.06 2.12 28.29
N CYS A 899 20.19 2.85 29.02
CA CYS A 899 19.95 4.28 28.74
C CYS A 899 21.25 5.11 28.88
N GLU A 900 22.09 4.81 29.86
CA GLU A 900 23.38 5.51 30.04
C GLU A 900 24.34 5.21 28.89
N ALA A 901 24.44 3.93 28.50
CA ALA A 901 25.28 3.51 27.39
C ALA A 901 24.84 4.15 26.06
N ILE A 902 23.54 4.19 25.80
CA ILE A 902 22.93 4.83 24.62
C ILE A 902 23.21 6.34 24.65
N LEU A 903 22.93 7.02 25.76
CA LEU A 903 23.17 8.46 25.92
C LEU A 903 24.63 8.82 25.64
N LYS A 904 25.60 8.09 26.22
CA LYS A 904 27.02 8.31 26.01
C LYS A 904 27.43 8.18 24.52
N LYS A 905 26.82 7.25 23.77
CA LYS A 905 27.10 7.07 22.36
C LYS A 905 26.47 8.18 21.51
N ILE A 906 25.24 8.59 21.82
CA ILE A 906 24.56 9.68 21.12
C ILE A 906 25.31 11.01 21.34
N SER A 907 25.81 11.28 22.54
CA SER A 907 26.56 12.49 22.84
C SER A 907 27.86 12.60 22.01
N ARG A 908 28.55 11.48 21.78
CA ARG A 908 29.80 11.41 20.98
C ARG A 908 29.61 11.61 19.46
N LEU A 909 28.36 11.59 18.94
CA LEU A 909 28.10 11.87 17.53
C LEU A 909 28.52 13.29 17.08
N GLU A 910 28.88 14.16 17.99
CA GLU A 910 29.31 15.54 17.73
C GLU A 910 30.81 15.70 17.53
N GLU A 911 31.60 14.77 18.06
CA GLU A 911 33.06 14.92 18.14
C GLU A 911 33.78 14.62 16.82
N LYS A 912 33.13 13.99 15.84
CA LYS A 912 33.71 13.84 14.48
C LYS A 912 33.52 15.15 13.71
N LYS A 913 34.40 16.13 13.88
CA LYS A 913 34.52 17.26 12.95
C LYS A 913 34.83 16.74 11.55
N ILE A 914 34.03 17.13 10.59
CA ILE A 914 34.22 16.97 9.15
C ILE A 914 35.43 17.79 8.71
#